data_5e6fdd50376b2146c823bbba5a206f25
#
_entry.id   5e6fdd50376b2146c823bbba5a206f25
#
_cell.length_a   1.000
_cell.length_b   1.000
_cell.length_c   1.000
_cell.angle_alpha   90.00
_cell.angle_beta   90.00
_cell.angle_gamma   90.00
#
_symmetry.space_group_name_H-M   'P 1'
#
loop_
_entity.id
_entity.type
_entity.pdbx_description
1 polymer ?
#
loop_
_entity_poly.entity_id
_entity_poly.type
_entity_poly.pdbx_seq_one_letter_code
_entity_poly.pdbx_strand_id
1 'polypeptide(L)'
;MTINKKSLLLLIVVLSGCAALTRHTLNEDYGAPDPARFDTPAMPPPGFSYRKDVQPILEKRCVVCHACYDGPCQLKFTAWEGIARGTSKELVYDSGRLLEAPMTRLFVDAQTASQWRGKGFSAVLNEREQTPAANLAASVMYRALQLKQDHPLPGTAILPEAFDFSLDRKQQCPRIDDYENFEREKPLWGMPFGLPGLDDTELATLRRWLELGAPFEGLPPMPARIDAQVADWEAFLNGDSLKQRLVSRYIYEHLFLGHLYFDDDPAHHYFRLVRSRTPPGQPIDIIASRRPYDDPGVERVYYRLDRERETIVDKTHLPYALGAKRMQRWRQLFIQPDYAVDDLPSYELAVASNPFETFKALPTSARYQFMLDEAQFTIMNFIKGPVCRGQVALNVIEDRFWVFFLADADLQDQAGEFLSRESSLLALPAAQGSDAGIVAPWRKYAKLQAEYLRAKSKFLDRYAAANRGPTPQWIWNGDGKNPNAALTIFRHFDNASVVKGLVGGPPKTAWVIGYGLLERIHYLLVAGYDVYGNVGHQLLSRMYMDFLRMEGEYNFLAFLPLDDRKAVSDYWYRGASEEVKNHVYGDLASFDVQSGIRYRSKDPQRELYTLLERRLAPVLEQRYALSQVSDVALREDLAALAGLHGAALSWFPEMVFVRLEDPPRPARYFTLLRNTGHFSVSSLLREGRELAPAENTMTVVPGFIGAYPSAIYRVQRSEIRALADAIGGLSSEEGYRLLADRYVVRRSNPGFWQASDALQDAHLQFSPVSAGLLDYNRLENR
;
A
#
# COMPACT_ATOMS: atom_id res chain seq x y z
N MET A 1 5.19 27.74 -35.95
CA MET A 1 4.73 26.94 -37.10
C MET A 1 3.26 26.62 -36.87
N THR A 2 2.35 27.35 -37.50
CA THR A 2 0.89 27.20 -37.32
C THR A 2 0.43 26.02 -38.17
N ILE A 3 0.14 24.91 -37.56
CA ILE A 3 -0.46 23.75 -38.21
C ILE A 3 -1.86 24.17 -38.68
N ASN A 4 -2.07 24.12 -39.99
CA ASN A 4 -3.34 24.51 -40.65
C ASN A 4 -4.45 23.54 -40.17
N LYS A 5 -5.61 24.07 -39.70
CA LYS A 5 -6.75 23.27 -39.22
C LYS A 5 -7.19 22.19 -40.22
N LYS A 6 -7.00 22.42 -41.51
CA LYS A 6 -7.30 21.44 -42.59
C LYS A 6 -6.30 20.27 -42.58
N SER A 7 -5.04 20.51 -42.30
CA SER A 7 -4.02 19.45 -42.19
C SER A 7 -4.22 18.59 -40.92
N LEU A 8 -4.68 19.21 -39.85
CA LEU A 8 -5.02 18.49 -38.60
C LEU A 8 -6.27 17.62 -38.79
N LEU A 9 -7.29 18.15 -39.51
CA LEU A 9 -8.49 17.39 -39.83
C LEU A 9 -8.20 16.21 -40.78
N LEU A 10 -7.32 16.41 -41.77
CA LEU A 10 -6.90 15.36 -42.69
C LEU A 10 -6.10 14.26 -41.97
N LEU A 11 -5.25 14.63 -41.02
CA LEU A 11 -4.50 13.70 -40.21
C LEU A 11 -5.40 12.84 -39.29
N ILE A 12 -6.44 13.46 -38.71
CA ILE A 12 -7.45 12.77 -37.88
C ILE A 12 -8.25 11.79 -38.72
N VAL A 13 -8.64 12.18 -39.96
CA VAL A 13 -9.39 11.32 -40.87
C VAL A 13 -8.55 10.13 -41.35
N VAL A 14 -7.25 10.34 -41.63
CA VAL A 14 -6.34 9.26 -42.06
C VAL A 14 -6.09 8.28 -40.93
N LEU A 15 -5.86 8.76 -39.70
CA LEU A 15 -5.63 7.90 -38.52
C LEU A 15 -6.91 7.12 -38.14
N SER A 16 -8.08 7.74 -38.24
CA SER A 16 -9.35 7.05 -38.03
C SER A 16 -9.65 6.01 -39.13
N GLY A 17 -9.15 6.24 -40.33
CA GLY A 17 -9.34 5.34 -41.47
C GLY A 17 -8.59 4.02 -41.33
N CYS A 18 -7.32 4.04 -40.83
CA CYS A 18 -6.55 2.82 -40.67
C CYS A 18 -7.13 1.88 -39.61
N ALA A 19 -7.50 2.39 -38.44
CA ALA A 19 -8.12 1.58 -37.40
C ALA A 19 -9.49 1.00 -37.79
N ALA A 20 -10.28 1.77 -38.56
CA ALA A 20 -11.55 1.29 -39.11
C ALA A 20 -11.35 0.18 -40.17
N LEU A 21 -10.30 0.31 -40.98
CA LEU A 21 -9.97 -0.70 -41.99
C LEU A 21 -9.48 -1.99 -41.33
N THR A 22 -8.56 -1.92 -40.35
CA THR A 22 -8.07 -3.09 -39.60
C THR A 22 -9.24 -3.79 -38.87
N ARG A 23 -10.13 -3.03 -38.23
CA ARG A 23 -11.33 -3.59 -37.61
C ARG A 23 -12.23 -4.30 -38.63
N HIS A 24 -12.41 -3.73 -39.82
CA HIS A 24 -13.21 -4.33 -40.89
C HIS A 24 -12.56 -5.66 -41.34
N THR A 25 -11.30 -5.67 -41.63
CA THR A 25 -10.55 -6.88 -42.00
C THR A 25 -10.63 -7.98 -40.90
N LEU A 26 -10.40 -7.61 -39.63
CA LEU A 26 -10.54 -8.58 -38.52
C LEU A 26 -11.98 -9.12 -38.39
N ASN A 27 -13.01 -8.29 -38.69
CA ASN A 27 -14.38 -8.76 -38.67
C ASN A 27 -14.72 -9.67 -39.86
N GLU A 28 -14.10 -9.42 -41.03
CA GLU A 28 -14.28 -10.28 -42.22
C GLU A 28 -13.55 -11.63 -42.00
N ASP A 29 -12.31 -11.60 -41.48
CA ASP A 29 -11.49 -12.80 -41.35
C ASP A 29 -11.91 -13.67 -40.15
N TYR A 30 -12.34 -13.07 -39.03
CA TYR A 30 -12.53 -13.77 -37.76
C TYR A 30 -13.87 -13.47 -37.06
N GLY A 31 -14.80 -12.86 -37.72
CA GLY A 31 -16.11 -12.52 -37.15
C GLY A 31 -16.12 -11.30 -36.24
N ALA A 32 -17.30 -10.84 -35.84
CA ALA A 32 -17.49 -9.72 -34.92
C ALA A 32 -17.08 -10.12 -33.48
N PRO A 33 -16.58 -9.18 -32.65
CA PRO A 33 -16.27 -9.47 -31.28
C PRO A 33 -17.53 -9.75 -30.44
N ASP A 34 -17.46 -10.79 -29.61
CA ASP A 34 -18.47 -11.16 -28.61
C ASP A 34 -17.80 -11.26 -27.21
N PRO A 35 -17.86 -10.22 -26.39
CA PRO A 35 -17.31 -10.23 -25.04
C PRO A 35 -17.94 -11.30 -24.14
N ALA A 36 -19.20 -11.69 -24.38
CA ALA A 36 -19.93 -12.62 -23.52
C ALA A 36 -19.29 -14.02 -23.46
N ARG A 37 -18.43 -14.34 -24.43
CA ARG A 37 -17.67 -15.61 -24.40
C ARG A 37 -16.81 -15.78 -23.13
N PHE A 38 -16.40 -14.69 -22.50
CA PHE A 38 -15.63 -14.75 -21.27
C PHE A 38 -16.48 -14.83 -19.99
N ASP A 39 -17.79 -14.68 -20.10
CA ASP A 39 -18.70 -14.82 -18.95
C ASP A 39 -18.82 -16.29 -18.53
N THR A 40 -18.54 -17.21 -19.46
CA THR A 40 -18.42 -18.66 -19.18
C THR A 40 -17.16 -19.19 -19.86
N PRO A 41 -16.01 -19.19 -19.16
CA PRO A 41 -14.76 -19.64 -19.76
C PRO A 41 -14.81 -21.11 -20.17
N ALA A 42 -14.15 -21.42 -21.30
CA ALA A 42 -13.99 -22.80 -21.74
C ALA A 42 -13.12 -23.59 -20.74
N MET A 43 -13.42 -24.87 -20.55
CA MET A 43 -12.58 -25.75 -19.76
C MET A 43 -11.30 -26.11 -20.53
N PRO A 44 -10.12 -26.16 -19.87
CA PRO A 44 -8.91 -26.67 -20.48
C PRO A 44 -9.07 -28.13 -20.95
N PRO A 45 -8.42 -28.52 -22.06
CA PRO A 45 -8.42 -29.91 -22.48
C PRO A 45 -7.68 -30.82 -21.49
N PRO A 46 -7.95 -32.11 -21.47
CA PRO A 46 -7.23 -33.06 -20.62
C PRO A 46 -5.69 -32.95 -20.75
N GLY A 47 -5.01 -32.91 -19.60
CA GLY A 47 -3.55 -32.79 -19.55
C GLY A 47 -3.01 -31.35 -19.69
N PHE A 48 -3.89 -30.33 -19.67
CA PHE A 48 -3.50 -28.93 -19.64
C PHE A 48 -4.35 -28.18 -18.57
N SER A 49 -3.74 -27.28 -17.81
CA SER A 49 -4.38 -26.56 -16.70
C SER A 49 -3.90 -25.12 -16.67
N TYR A 50 -4.81 -24.16 -16.61
CA TYR A 50 -4.44 -22.77 -16.40
C TYR A 50 -3.65 -22.61 -15.08
N ARG A 51 -4.13 -23.22 -14.02
CA ARG A 51 -3.55 -23.04 -12.69
C ARG A 51 -2.19 -23.69 -12.51
N LYS A 52 -1.91 -24.80 -13.19
CA LYS A 52 -0.64 -25.53 -13.05
C LYS A 52 0.39 -25.11 -14.10
N ASP A 53 -0.07 -24.84 -15.33
CA ASP A 53 0.84 -24.63 -16.45
C ASP A 53 0.99 -23.15 -16.80
N VAL A 54 -0.08 -22.35 -16.72
CA VAL A 54 -0.12 -20.95 -17.19
C VAL A 54 0.08 -19.96 -16.04
N GLN A 55 -0.69 -20.08 -14.96
CA GLN A 55 -0.68 -19.13 -13.84
C GLN A 55 0.71 -18.93 -13.25
N PRO A 56 1.56 -19.96 -13.01
CA PRO A 56 2.91 -19.76 -12.48
C PRO A 56 3.80 -18.93 -13.38
N ILE A 57 3.63 -19.02 -14.71
CA ILE A 57 4.36 -18.18 -15.66
C ILE A 57 3.89 -16.74 -15.55
N LEU A 58 2.57 -16.51 -15.55
CA LEU A 58 1.99 -15.17 -15.39
C LEU A 58 2.42 -14.51 -14.10
N GLU A 59 2.42 -15.23 -12.98
CA GLU A 59 2.86 -14.74 -11.68
C GLU A 59 4.31 -14.27 -11.70
N LYS A 60 5.20 -15.05 -12.27
CA LYS A 60 6.64 -14.77 -12.29
C LYS A 60 7.06 -13.73 -13.33
N ARG A 61 6.30 -13.54 -14.41
CA ARG A 61 6.70 -12.72 -15.59
C ARG A 61 5.80 -11.50 -15.82
N CYS A 62 4.55 -11.55 -15.42
CA CYS A 62 3.54 -10.51 -15.73
C CYS A 62 3.02 -9.80 -14.48
N VAL A 63 2.64 -10.54 -13.45
CA VAL A 63 2.11 -10.00 -12.18
C VAL A 63 3.11 -9.05 -11.52
N VAL A 64 4.40 -9.29 -11.65
CA VAL A 64 5.48 -8.42 -11.14
C VAL A 64 5.42 -6.96 -11.62
N CYS A 65 4.57 -6.65 -12.62
CA CYS A 65 4.29 -5.28 -13.08
C CYS A 65 2.78 -5.00 -13.21
N HIS A 66 1.96 -6.03 -13.47
CA HIS A 66 0.54 -5.94 -13.77
C HIS A 66 -0.32 -6.53 -12.65
N ALA A 67 -0.10 -6.13 -11.44
CA ALA A 67 -0.79 -6.64 -10.26
C ALA A 67 -1.79 -5.66 -9.67
N CYS A 68 -1.38 -4.41 -9.50
CA CYS A 68 -2.20 -3.39 -8.87
C CYS A 68 -3.31 -2.90 -9.80
N TYR A 69 -4.40 -2.42 -9.21
CA TYR A 69 -5.45 -1.74 -9.98
C TYR A 69 -4.93 -0.50 -10.72
N ASP A 70 -3.84 0.13 -10.24
CA ASP A 70 -3.14 1.23 -10.89
C ASP A 70 -1.90 0.75 -11.69
N GLY A 71 -1.81 -0.53 -12.01
CA GLY A 71 -0.81 -1.09 -12.90
C GLY A 71 -0.95 -0.55 -14.32
N PRO A 72 0.07 -0.70 -15.18
CA PRO A 72 0.03 -0.21 -16.55
C PRO A 72 -1.26 -0.64 -17.27
N CYS A 73 -2.00 0.35 -17.82
CA CYS A 73 -3.28 0.15 -18.50
C CYS A 73 -4.36 -0.53 -17.65
N GLN A 74 -4.29 -0.47 -16.34
CA GLN A 74 -5.17 -1.21 -15.41
C GLN A 74 -5.25 -2.73 -15.71
N LEU A 75 -4.31 -3.29 -16.49
CA LEU A 75 -4.29 -4.71 -16.79
C LEU A 75 -3.84 -5.50 -15.56
N LYS A 76 -4.64 -6.47 -15.15
CA LYS A 76 -4.35 -7.32 -13.99
C LYS A 76 -4.15 -8.77 -14.41
N PHE A 77 -2.97 -9.30 -14.14
CA PHE A 77 -2.66 -10.72 -14.34
C PHE A 77 -2.80 -11.54 -13.05
N THR A 78 -3.24 -10.91 -11.98
CA THR A 78 -3.44 -11.55 -10.67
C THR A 78 -4.60 -12.55 -10.64
N ALA A 79 -5.51 -12.48 -11.62
CA ALA A 79 -6.60 -13.41 -11.82
C ALA A 79 -6.92 -13.53 -13.31
N TRP A 80 -7.49 -14.69 -13.72
CA TRP A 80 -7.95 -14.89 -15.09
C TRP A 80 -8.97 -13.83 -15.52
N GLU A 81 -9.90 -13.48 -14.64
CA GLU A 81 -10.93 -12.45 -14.86
C GLU A 81 -10.31 -11.05 -15.08
N GLY A 82 -9.14 -10.79 -14.50
CA GLY A 82 -8.39 -9.57 -14.75
C GLY A 82 -7.86 -9.47 -16.19
N ILE A 83 -7.47 -10.60 -16.77
CA ILE A 83 -7.03 -10.71 -18.18
C ILE A 83 -8.25 -10.59 -19.10
N ALA A 84 -9.35 -11.27 -18.78
CA ALA A 84 -10.61 -11.21 -19.52
C ALA A 84 -11.22 -9.78 -19.49
N ARG A 85 -11.07 -9.06 -18.35
CA ARG A 85 -11.41 -7.63 -18.23
C ARG A 85 -10.69 -6.78 -19.27
N GLY A 86 -9.40 -7.02 -19.47
CA GLY A 86 -8.55 -6.29 -20.42
C GLY A 86 -7.99 -4.99 -19.87
N THR A 87 -7.78 -3.99 -20.77
CA THR A 87 -7.04 -2.76 -20.51
C THR A 87 -7.92 -1.52 -20.57
N SER A 88 -7.55 -0.48 -19.80
CA SER A 88 -8.10 0.87 -19.88
C SER A 88 -6.99 1.92 -19.89
N LYS A 89 -7.19 3.02 -20.63
CA LYS A 89 -6.29 4.19 -20.64
C LYS A 89 -6.50 5.09 -19.42
N GLU A 90 -7.66 4.99 -18.78
CA GLU A 90 -8.01 5.82 -17.64
C GLU A 90 -7.09 5.50 -16.46
N LEU A 91 -6.61 6.53 -15.79
CA LEU A 91 -5.84 6.38 -14.56
C LEU A 91 -6.81 6.17 -13.39
N VAL A 92 -6.54 5.21 -12.52
CA VAL A 92 -7.28 5.08 -11.27
C VAL A 92 -6.93 6.22 -10.34
N TYR A 93 -5.65 6.43 -10.06
CA TYR A 93 -5.15 7.59 -9.34
C TYR A 93 -4.72 8.69 -10.33
N ASP A 94 -5.39 9.84 -10.27
CA ASP A 94 -5.07 11.03 -11.06
C ASP A 94 -5.23 12.27 -10.19
N SER A 95 -4.10 12.86 -9.78
CA SER A 95 -4.05 14.05 -8.93
C SER A 95 -4.54 15.33 -9.60
N GLY A 96 -4.74 15.34 -10.92
CA GLY A 96 -5.27 16.46 -11.70
C GLY A 96 -6.74 16.38 -12.05
N ARG A 97 -7.42 15.31 -11.67
CA ARG A 97 -8.81 15.03 -12.05
C ARG A 97 -9.77 16.07 -11.48
N LEU A 98 -10.60 16.67 -12.35
CA LEU A 98 -11.56 17.69 -11.94
C LEU A 98 -12.88 17.14 -11.40
N LEU A 99 -13.33 15.98 -11.91
CA LEU A 99 -14.56 15.29 -11.50
C LEU A 99 -14.20 13.88 -11.06
N GLU A 100 -14.97 13.29 -10.17
CA GLU A 100 -14.76 11.89 -9.75
C GLU A 100 -14.87 10.92 -10.94
N ALA A 101 -14.06 9.87 -10.96
CA ALA A 101 -14.11 8.83 -11.98
C ALA A 101 -15.03 7.68 -11.59
N PRO A 102 -15.58 6.93 -12.58
CA PRO A 102 -16.24 5.67 -12.32
C PRO A 102 -15.28 4.65 -11.71
N MET A 103 -15.77 3.89 -10.74
CA MET A 103 -14.99 2.83 -10.11
C MET A 103 -14.77 1.65 -11.05
N THR A 104 -13.59 1.02 -10.96
CA THR A 104 -13.16 -0.09 -11.85
C THR A 104 -12.51 -1.24 -11.08
N ARG A 105 -12.97 -1.52 -9.85
CA ARG A 105 -12.44 -2.61 -9.00
C ARG A 105 -12.89 -3.95 -9.54
N LEU A 106 -11.93 -4.84 -9.79
CA LEU A 106 -12.19 -6.20 -10.24
C LEU A 106 -13.05 -6.93 -9.20
N PHE A 107 -13.99 -7.76 -9.64
CA PHE A 107 -14.97 -8.51 -8.83
C PHE A 107 -16.04 -7.67 -8.11
N VAL A 108 -15.93 -6.34 -8.11
CA VAL A 108 -16.84 -5.44 -7.38
C VAL A 108 -17.70 -4.60 -8.32
N ASP A 109 -17.08 -3.87 -9.25
CA ASP A 109 -17.78 -2.82 -10.00
C ASP A 109 -18.36 -3.27 -11.36
N ALA A 110 -18.04 -4.49 -11.77
CA ALA A 110 -18.64 -5.22 -12.88
C ALA A 110 -18.38 -6.73 -12.75
N GLN A 111 -19.28 -7.55 -13.25
CA GLN A 111 -19.24 -9.01 -13.12
C GLN A 111 -19.00 -9.73 -14.45
N THR A 112 -19.21 -9.05 -15.59
CA THR A 112 -19.12 -9.64 -16.93
C THR A 112 -18.17 -8.86 -17.82
N ALA A 113 -17.58 -9.55 -18.81
CA ALA A 113 -16.72 -8.89 -19.80
C ALA A 113 -17.48 -7.81 -20.59
N SER A 114 -18.75 -8.03 -20.90
CA SER A 114 -19.60 -7.04 -21.56
C SER A 114 -19.78 -5.77 -20.73
N GLN A 115 -19.96 -5.89 -19.42
CA GLN A 115 -20.02 -4.75 -18.50
C GLN A 115 -18.70 -3.98 -18.49
N TRP A 116 -17.56 -4.66 -18.51
CA TRP A 116 -16.25 -4.03 -18.60
C TRP A 116 -16.03 -3.29 -19.92
N ARG A 117 -16.53 -3.83 -21.06
CA ARG A 117 -16.51 -3.09 -22.34
C ARG A 117 -17.37 -1.83 -22.26
N GLY A 118 -18.53 -1.90 -21.57
CA GLY A 118 -19.35 -0.73 -21.27
C GLY A 118 -18.66 0.34 -20.40
N LYS A 119 -17.68 -0.06 -19.57
CA LYS A 119 -16.82 0.84 -18.78
C LYS A 119 -15.57 1.32 -19.54
N GLY A 120 -15.43 1.03 -20.83
CA GLY A 120 -14.32 1.50 -21.68
C GLY A 120 -13.07 0.61 -21.65
N PHE A 121 -13.13 -0.60 -21.07
CA PHE A 121 -12.06 -1.57 -21.18
C PHE A 121 -12.00 -2.20 -22.56
N SER A 122 -10.78 -2.42 -23.07
CA SER A 122 -10.51 -3.08 -24.34
C SER A 122 -9.94 -4.47 -24.13
N ALA A 123 -10.35 -5.43 -24.96
CA ALA A 123 -9.87 -6.79 -24.88
C ALA A 123 -8.37 -6.92 -25.11
N VAL A 124 -7.71 -7.79 -24.36
CA VAL A 124 -6.33 -8.26 -24.63
C VAL A 124 -6.31 -9.70 -25.15
N LEU A 125 -7.40 -10.45 -24.95
CA LEU A 125 -7.65 -11.77 -25.50
C LEU A 125 -8.58 -11.65 -26.71
N ASN A 126 -8.61 -12.69 -27.56
CA ASN A 126 -9.52 -12.70 -28.71
C ASN A 126 -11.00 -12.87 -28.28
N GLU A 127 -11.85 -11.95 -28.69
CA GLU A 127 -13.31 -11.98 -28.47
C GLU A 127 -14.10 -12.45 -29.71
N ARG A 128 -13.42 -12.88 -30.78
CA ARG A 128 -14.01 -13.27 -32.07
C ARG A 128 -14.13 -14.79 -32.17
N GLU A 129 -14.23 -15.34 -33.37
CA GLU A 129 -14.26 -16.78 -33.61
C GLU A 129 -13.13 -17.51 -32.88
N GLN A 130 -13.43 -18.67 -32.36
CA GLN A 130 -12.53 -19.45 -31.49
C GLN A 130 -11.78 -20.51 -32.31
N THR A 131 -10.95 -20.05 -33.25
CA THR A 131 -9.98 -20.91 -33.96
C THR A 131 -8.56 -20.57 -33.47
N PRO A 132 -7.60 -21.53 -33.49
CA PRO A 132 -6.22 -21.25 -33.09
C PRO A 132 -5.61 -20.04 -33.81
N ALA A 133 -5.90 -19.86 -35.11
CA ALA A 133 -5.41 -18.74 -35.89
C ALA A 133 -6.02 -17.40 -35.43
N ALA A 134 -7.33 -17.33 -35.26
CA ALA A 134 -8.03 -16.15 -34.77
C ALA A 134 -7.62 -15.79 -33.34
N ASN A 135 -7.46 -16.81 -32.49
CA ASN A 135 -7.07 -16.63 -31.10
C ASN A 135 -5.68 -15.99 -30.94
N LEU A 136 -4.76 -16.24 -31.85
CA LEU A 136 -3.46 -15.57 -31.89
C LEU A 136 -3.53 -14.20 -32.58
N ALA A 137 -4.10 -14.15 -33.79
CA ALA A 137 -4.10 -12.94 -34.62
C ALA A 137 -4.85 -11.77 -33.96
N ALA A 138 -5.96 -12.04 -33.26
CA ALA A 138 -6.78 -11.04 -32.61
C ALA A 138 -6.49 -10.87 -31.10
N SER A 139 -5.37 -11.38 -30.60
CA SER A 139 -4.93 -11.25 -29.21
C SER A 139 -3.81 -10.21 -29.06
N VAL A 140 -4.09 -9.09 -28.40
CA VAL A 140 -3.08 -8.08 -28.03
C VAL A 140 -1.99 -8.72 -27.15
N MET A 141 -2.37 -9.61 -26.23
CA MET A 141 -1.41 -10.31 -25.37
C MET A 141 -0.41 -11.12 -26.19
N TYR A 142 -0.87 -11.92 -27.15
CA TYR A 142 0.02 -12.68 -28.03
C TYR A 142 0.93 -11.77 -28.86
N ARG A 143 0.33 -10.74 -29.48
CA ARG A 143 1.10 -9.76 -30.30
C ARG A 143 2.19 -9.08 -29.47
N ALA A 144 1.92 -8.76 -28.19
CA ALA A 144 2.91 -8.15 -27.31
C ALA A 144 4.07 -9.10 -26.94
N LEU A 145 3.78 -10.39 -26.76
CA LEU A 145 4.81 -11.42 -26.54
C LEU A 145 5.63 -11.65 -27.83
N GLN A 146 4.97 -11.73 -28.97
CA GLN A 146 5.64 -11.90 -30.27
C GLN A 146 6.55 -10.69 -30.59
N LEU A 147 6.08 -9.46 -30.35
CA LEU A 147 6.88 -8.25 -30.54
C LEU A 147 8.19 -8.28 -29.74
N LYS A 148 8.16 -8.86 -28.52
CA LYS A 148 9.38 -9.05 -27.70
C LYS A 148 10.35 -10.06 -28.33
N GLN A 149 9.84 -11.11 -28.96
CA GLN A 149 10.67 -12.11 -29.65
C GLN A 149 11.30 -11.53 -30.91
N ASP A 150 10.52 -10.78 -31.70
CA ASP A 150 10.96 -10.15 -32.94
C ASP A 150 11.97 -9.01 -32.68
N HIS A 151 11.83 -8.34 -31.54
CA HIS A 151 12.68 -7.23 -31.09
C HIS A 151 13.19 -7.45 -29.66
N PRO A 152 14.16 -8.35 -29.44
CA PRO A 152 14.75 -8.62 -28.13
C PRO A 152 15.44 -7.37 -27.55
N LEU A 153 15.73 -7.41 -26.24
CA LEU A 153 16.44 -6.32 -25.59
C LEU A 153 17.81 -6.08 -26.27
N PRO A 154 18.21 -4.80 -26.42
CA PRO A 154 19.58 -4.47 -26.81
C PRO A 154 20.59 -5.11 -25.86
N GLY A 155 21.72 -5.59 -26.39
CA GLY A 155 22.82 -6.17 -25.60
C GLY A 155 23.60 -5.15 -24.76
N THR A 156 22.99 -4.04 -24.34
CA THR A 156 23.62 -2.98 -23.55
C THR A 156 23.27 -3.16 -22.08
N ALA A 157 24.21 -2.85 -21.20
CA ALA A 157 23.97 -2.95 -19.73
C ALA A 157 22.84 -2.01 -19.28
N ILE A 158 22.80 -0.80 -19.80
CA ILE A 158 21.76 0.21 -19.59
C ILE A 158 20.91 0.27 -20.86
N LEU A 159 19.61 0.14 -20.72
CA LEU A 159 18.68 0.20 -21.85
C LEU A 159 18.56 1.65 -22.36
N PRO A 160 18.44 1.86 -23.69
CA PRO A 160 18.35 3.20 -24.27
C PRO A 160 17.08 3.96 -23.84
N GLU A 161 17.09 5.29 -24.02
CA GLU A 161 15.98 6.19 -23.66
C GLU A 161 14.64 5.87 -24.36
N ALA A 162 14.67 5.09 -25.44
CA ALA A 162 13.46 4.56 -26.08
C ALA A 162 12.60 3.72 -25.11
N PHE A 163 13.22 3.16 -24.05
CA PHE A 163 12.51 2.61 -22.89
C PHE A 163 12.30 3.71 -21.86
N ASP A 164 11.15 4.30 -21.84
CA ASP A 164 10.77 5.27 -20.80
C ASP A 164 10.40 4.53 -19.49
N PHE A 165 11.25 4.64 -18.48
CA PHE A 165 11.02 4.07 -17.14
C PHE A 165 10.54 5.14 -16.13
N SER A 166 10.28 6.37 -16.56
CA SER A 166 9.77 7.41 -15.69
C SER A 166 8.40 7.03 -15.10
N LEU A 167 8.11 7.53 -13.90
CA LEU A 167 6.86 7.23 -13.21
C LEU A 167 5.66 7.96 -13.81
N ASP A 168 5.92 9.06 -14.52
CA ASP A 168 4.95 9.90 -15.21
C ASP A 168 4.85 9.60 -16.70
N ARG A 169 5.50 8.50 -17.17
CA ARG A 169 5.39 8.09 -18.56
C ARG A 169 3.95 7.94 -19.00
N LYS A 170 3.66 8.38 -20.22
CA LYS A 170 2.35 8.19 -20.83
C LYS A 170 2.10 6.71 -21.09
N GLN A 171 1.04 6.17 -20.51
CA GLN A 171 0.63 4.79 -20.75
C GLN A 171 0.31 4.56 -22.21
N GLN A 172 0.84 3.47 -22.76
CA GLN A 172 0.52 2.99 -24.11
C GLN A 172 -0.35 1.74 -23.95
N CYS A 173 -1.61 1.84 -24.30
CA CYS A 173 -2.60 0.77 -24.15
C CYS A 173 -3.18 0.44 -25.54
N PRO A 174 -2.38 -0.22 -26.43
CA PRO A 174 -2.84 -0.51 -27.77
C PRO A 174 -4.02 -1.47 -27.75
N ARG A 175 -4.95 -1.26 -28.69
CA ARG A 175 -6.03 -2.18 -28.99
C ARG A 175 -5.68 -2.97 -30.23
N ILE A 176 -6.37 -4.07 -30.45
CA ILE A 176 -6.08 -4.94 -31.59
C ILE A 176 -6.26 -4.22 -32.94
N ASP A 177 -7.19 -3.28 -33.01
CA ASP A 177 -7.47 -2.51 -34.23
C ASP A 177 -6.42 -1.41 -34.53
N ASP A 178 -5.54 -1.06 -33.59
CA ASP A 178 -4.44 -0.11 -33.79
C ASP A 178 -3.05 -0.71 -33.51
N TYR A 179 -2.96 -2.02 -33.27
CA TYR A 179 -1.75 -2.69 -32.84
C TYR A 179 -0.59 -2.64 -33.84
N GLU A 180 -0.87 -2.73 -35.14
CA GLU A 180 0.16 -2.63 -36.20
C GLU A 180 0.88 -1.27 -36.20
N ASN A 181 0.15 -0.19 -35.92
CA ASN A 181 0.76 1.12 -35.74
C ASN A 181 1.67 1.16 -34.52
N PHE A 182 1.20 0.57 -33.40
CA PHE A 182 1.97 0.48 -32.17
C PHE A 182 3.28 -0.30 -32.37
N GLU A 183 3.25 -1.47 -33.00
CA GLU A 183 4.44 -2.28 -33.32
C GLU A 183 5.48 -1.49 -34.12
N ARG A 184 5.02 -0.76 -35.14
CA ARG A 184 5.90 0.04 -36.01
C ARG A 184 6.52 1.23 -35.29
N GLU A 185 5.75 1.90 -34.39
CA GLU A 185 6.20 3.08 -33.66
C GLU A 185 7.02 2.74 -32.41
N LYS A 186 6.75 1.59 -31.80
CA LYS A 186 7.32 1.14 -30.53
C LYS A 186 7.84 -0.30 -30.58
N PRO A 187 8.75 -0.63 -31.52
CA PRO A 187 9.20 -2.02 -31.71
C PRO A 187 9.85 -2.63 -30.46
N LEU A 188 10.48 -1.83 -29.58
CA LEU A 188 11.09 -2.29 -28.33
C LEU A 188 10.11 -2.43 -27.15
N TRP A 189 8.82 -2.14 -27.35
CA TRP A 189 7.82 -2.16 -26.27
C TRP A 189 7.05 -3.48 -26.16
N GLY A 190 7.60 -4.57 -26.69
CA GLY A 190 7.07 -5.91 -26.44
C GLY A 190 7.17 -6.31 -24.96
N MET A 191 6.33 -7.28 -24.56
CA MET A 191 6.23 -7.75 -23.16
C MET A 191 7.10 -9.00 -22.92
N PRO A 192 7.75 -9.09 -21.74
CA PRO A 192 7.81 -8.14 -20.62
C PRO A 192 8.58 -6.84 -20.97
N PHE A 193 7.99 -5.67 -20.60
CA PHE A 193 8.57 -4.38 -20.96
C PHE A 193 9.88 -4.11 -20.23
N GLY A 194 10.95 -3.83 -20.98
CA GLY A 194 12.25 -3.50 -20.43
C GLY A 194 12.88 -4.60 -19.56
N LEU A 195 12.46 -5.85 -19.72
CA LEU A 195 12.99 -7.06 -19.07
C LEU A 195 13.25 -8.13 -20.16
N PRO A 196 14.04 -9.18 -19.88
CA PRO A 196 14.26 -10.26 -20.84
C PRO A 196 12.96 -10.92 -21.29
N GLY A 197 12.92 -11.44 -22.49
CA GLY A 197 11.80 -12.25 -22.99
C GLY A 197 11.57 -13.52 -22.14
N LEU A 198 10.46 -14.17 -22.40
CA LEU A 198 10.18 -15.51 -21.85
C LEU A 198 11.13 -16.54 -22.48
N ASP A 199 11.40 -17.61 -21.77
CA ASP A 199 12.08 -18.75 -22.39
C ASP A 199 11.14 -19.50 -23.36
N ASP A 200 11.71 -20.39 -24.17
CA ASP A 200 10.97 -21.09 -25.22
C ASP A 200 9.81 -21.97 -24.65
N THR A 201 9.99 -22.52 -23.47
CA THR A 201 8.98 -23.37 -22.80
C THR A 201 7.83 -22.51 -22.27
N GLU A 202 8.14 -21.43 -21.59
CA GLU A 202 7.16 -20.46 -21.09
C GLU A 202 6.35 -19.87 -22.24
N LEU A 203 7.02 -19.45 -23.31
CA LEU A 203 6.37 -18.86 -24.48
C LEU A 203 5.48 -19.88 -25.20
N ALA A 204 5.96 -21.13 -25.41
CA ALA A 204 5.17 -22.19 -26.03
C ALA A 204 3.93 -22.54 -25.20
N THR A 205 4.03 -22.53 -23.87
CA THR A 205 2.92 -22.79 -22.96
C THR A 205 1.86 -21.68 -23.06
N LEU A 206 2.27 -20.40 -23.00
CA LEU A 206 1.34 -19.28 -23.13
C LEU A 206 0.72 -19.22 -24.54
N ARG A 207 1.50 -19.47 -25.59
CA ARG A 207 0.99 -19.57 -26.95
C ARG A 207 -0.10 -20.64 -27.07
N ARG A 208 0.18 -21.84 -26.55
CA ARG A 208 -0.82 -22.94 -26.55
C ARG A 208 -2.09 -22.57 -25.80
N TRP A 209 -1.95 -21.94 -24.64
CA TRP A 209 -3.09 -21.47 -23.87
C TRP A 209 -3.95 -20.46 -24.66
N LEU A 210 -3.31 -19.52 -25.34
CA LEU A 210 -3.98 -18.54 -26.18
C LEU A 210 -4.62 -19.20 -27.42
N GLU A 211 -3.93 -20.14 -28.11
CA GLU A 211 -4.46 -20.92 -29.23
C GLU A 211 -5.76 -21.66 -28.86
N LEU A 212 -5.85 -22.14 -27.61
CA LEU A 212 -7.05 -22.81 -27.06
C LEU A 212 -8.16 -21.84 -26.67
N GLY A 213 -7.99 -20.52 -26.87
CA GLY A 213 -8.97 -19.50 -26.49
C GLY A 213 -8.93 -19.10 -25.03
N ALA A 214 -7.78 -19.22 -24.37
CA ALA A 214 -7.53 -18.87 -22.97
C ALA A 214 -8.48 -19.56 -21.98
N PRO A 215 -8.57 -20.91 -21.99
CA PRO A 215 -9.46 -21.66 -21.12
C PRO A 215 -9.08 -21.50 -19.64
N PHE A 216 -10.06 -21.70 -18.73
CA PHE A 216 -9.91 -21.58 -17.29
C PHE A 216 -10.81 -22.57 -16.56
N GLU A 217 -10.25 -23.40 -15.70
CA GLU A 217 -10.97 -24.41 -14.93
C GLU A 217 -11.63 -23.89 -13.65
N GLY A 218 -11.56 -22.60 -13.40
CA GLY A 218 -12.07 -22.01 -12.15
C GLY A 218 -11.18 -22.29 -10.94
N LEU A 219 -11.66 -21.85 -9.78
CA LEU A 219 -10.99 -22.11 -8.51
C LEU A 219 -11.41 -23.50 -7.97
N PRO A 220 -10.53 -24.23 -7.27
CA PRO A 220 -10.91 -25.46 -6.61
C PRO A 220 -11.92 -25.17 -5.50
N PRO A 221 -12.78 -26.13 -5.14
CA PRO A 221 -13.66 -25.98 -4.00
C PRO A 221 -12.85 -25.74 -2.72
N MET A 222 -13.45 -25.00 -1.78
CA MET A 222 -12.84 -24.81 -0.48
C MET A 222 -12.86 -26.13 0.33
N PRO A 223 -11.84 -26.36 1.16
CA PRO A 223 -11.91 -27.45 2.14
C PRO A 223 -13.09 -27.25 3.09
N ALA A 224 -13.86 -28.32 3.37
CA ALA A 224 -15.06 -28.26 4.23
C ALA A 224 -14.78 -27.65 5.63
N ARG A 225 -13.57 -27.83 6.16
CA ARG A 225 -13.15 -27.22 7.43
C ARG A 225 -13.12 -25.68 7.32
N ILE A 226 -12.66 -25.15 6.21
CA ILE A 226 -12.58 -23.70 5.97
C ILE A 226 -14.01 -23.15 5.76
N ASP A 227 -14.86 -23.84 5.00
CA ASP A 227 -16.26 -23.46 4.84
C ASP A 227 -17.00 -23.40 6.18
N ALA A 228 -16.73 -24.33 7.11
CA ALA A 228 -17.29 -24.30 8.45
C ALA A 228 -16.81 -23.07 9.25
N GLN A 229 -15.52 -22.72 9.18
CA GLN A 229 -14.99 -21.53 9.83
C GLN A 229 -15.58 -20.25 9.24
N VAL A 230 -15.75 -20.17 7.93
CA VAL A 230 -16.44 -19.05 7.25
C VAL A 230 -17.86 -18.93 7.80
N ALA A 231 -18.61 -20.03 7.91
CA ALA A 231 -19.98 -20.03 8.43
C ALA A 231 -20.04 -19.56 9.89
N ASP A 232 -19.12 -19.97 10.76
CA ASP A 232 -19.04 -19.53 12.16
C ASP A 232 -18.76 -18.02 12.27
N TRP A 233 -17.85 -17.50 11.45
CA TRP A 233 -17.54 -16.08 11.42
C TRP A 233 -18.68 -15.23 10.83
N GLU A 234 -19.34 -15.71 9.78
CA GLU A 234 -20.51 -15.03 9.22
C GLU A 234 -21.69 -15.06 10.21
N ALA A 235 -21.89 -16.14 10.98
CA ALA A 235 -22.87 -16.17 12.06
C ALA A 235 -22.57 -15.14 13.15
N PHE A 236 -21.30 -14.98 13.55
CA PHE A 236 -20.88 -13.96 14.51
C PHE A 236 -21.15 -12.54 14.00
N LEU A 237 -20.84 -12.26 12.73
CA LEU A 237 -20.94 -10.93 12.13
C LEU A 237 -22.38 -10.53 11.77
N ASN A 238 -23.34 -11.47 11.73
CA ASN A 238 -24.69 -11.22 11.26
C ASN A 238 -25.78 -11.40 12.32
N GLY A 239 -25.42 -11.24 13.60
CA GLY A 239 -26.41 -11.26 14.68
C GLY A 239 -27.46 -10.15 14.55
N ASP A 240 -28.66 -10.36 15.12
CA ASP A 240 -29.84 -9.52 14.88
C ASP A 240 -29.98 -8.31 15.81
N SER A 241 -29.33 -8.34 16.98
CA SER A 241 -29.42 -7.21 17.92
C SER A 241 -28.76 -5.94 17.34
N LEU A 242 -29.29 -4.77 17.68
CA LEU A 242 -28.73 -3.47 17.27
C LEU A 242 -27.25 -3.36 17.67
N LYS A 243 -26.90 -3.86 18.85
CA LYS A 243 -25.52 -3.94 19.34
C LYS A 243 -24.62 -4.75 18.39
N GLN A 244 -25.04 -5.96 18.00
CA GLN A 244 -24.25 -6.78 17.07
C GLN A 244 -24.14 -6.14 15.69
N ARG A 245 -25.23 -5.57 15.18
CA ARG A 245 -25.23 -4.87 13.88
C ARG A 245 -24.28 -3.67 13.88
N LEU A 246 -24.25 -2.87 14.95
CA LEU A 246 -23.33 -1.73 15.07
C LEU A 246 -21.87 -2.20 15.20
N VAL A 247 -21.60 -3.23 15.99
CA VAL A 247 -20.28 -3.83 16.14
C VAL A 247 -19.77 -4.38 14.79
N SER A 248 -20.60 -5.09 14.05
CA SER A 248 -20.23 -5.64 12.75
C SER A 248 -19.95 -4.55 11.72
N ARG A 249 -20.70 -3.44 11.75
CA ARG A 249 -20.40 -2.26 10.93
C ARG A 249 -19.02 -1.67 11.28
N TYR A 250 -18.71 -1.52 12.57
CA TYR A 250 -17.42 -1.03 13.04
C TYR A 250 -16.26 -1.93 12.56
N ILE A 251 -16.39 -3.25 12.74
CA ILE A 251 -15.41 -4.24 12.30
C ILE A 251 -15.21 -4.15 10.78
N TYR A 252 -16.31 -4.12 10.01
CA TYR A 252 -16.23 -4.03 8.56
C TYR A 252 -15.52 -2.75 8.09
N GLU A 253 -15.88 -1.59 8.64
CA GLU A 253 -15.29 -0.31 8.24
C GLU A 253 -13.78 -0.22 8.56
N HIS A 254 -13.26 -1.08 9.45
CA HIS A 254 -11.84 -1.18 9.76
C HIS A 254 -11.10 -2.29 9.00
N LEU A 255 -11.80 -3.35 8.54
CA LEU A 255 -11.17 -4.53 7.95
C LEU A 255 -11.44 -4.73 6.45
N PHE A 256 -12.21 -3.86 5.80
CA PHE A 256 -12.64 -4.04 4.40
C PHE A 256 -11.48 -4.13 3.38
N LEU A 257 -10.29 -3.60 3.70
CA LEU A 257 -9.07 -3.76 2.90
C LEU A 257 -8.25 -5.00 3.27
N GLY A 258 -8.59 -5.68 4.37
CA GLY A 258 -7.82 -6.80 4.88
C GLY A 258 -7.90 -8.05 4.00
N HIS A 259 -6.80 -8.77 3.91
CA HIS A 259 -6.77 -10.17 3.49
C HIS A 259 -6.92 -11.03 4.75
N LEU A 260 -8.15 -11.43 5.02
CA LEU A 260 -8.50 -12.21 6.21
C LEU A 260 -8.14 -13.68 5.97
N TYR A 261 -7.53 -14.33 6.95
CA TYR A 261 -7.15 -15.73 6.84
C TYR A 261 -7.34 -16.45 8.19
N PHE A 262 -7.47 -17.75 8.16
CA PHE A 262 -7.55 -18.56 9.37
C PHE A 262 -6.14 -19.01 9.78
N ASP A 263 -5.78 -18.75 11.05
CA ASP A 263 -4.44 -18.99 11.59
C ASP A 263 -4.06 -20.50 11.65
N ASP A 264 -5.04 -21.38 11.56
CA ASP A 264 -4.88 -22.84 11.48
C ASP A 264 -4.98 -23.41 10.05
N ASP A 265 -5.06 -22.55 9.03
CA ASP A 265 -5.06 -22.95 7.62
C ASP A 265 -3.65 -22.90 7.01
N PRO A 266 -3.00 -24.06 6.80
CA PRO A 266 -1.63 -24.08 6.28
C PRO A 266 -1.52 -23.64 4.81
N ALA A 267 -2.62 -23.62 4.07
CA ALA A 267 -2.67 -23.15 2.68
C ALA A 267 -2.90 -21.64 2.59
N HIS A 268 -3.19 -20.98 3.71
CA HIS A 268 -3.45 -19.55 3.80
C HIS A 268 -4.45 -19.08 2.75
N HIS A 269 -5.66 -19.69 2.71
CA HIS A 269 -6.74 -19.14 1.90
C HIS A 269 -7.13 -17.78 2.46
N TYR A 270 -7.16 -16.76 1.60
CA TYR A 270 -7.52 -15.40 1.99
C TYR A 270 -8.95 -15.06 1.61
N PHE A 271 -9.56 -14.15 2.38
CA PHE A 271 -10.92 -13.67 2.20
C PHE A 271 -10.96 -12.14 2.32
N ARG A 272 -11.92 -11.53 1.65
CA ARG A 272 -12.33 -10.14 1.84
C ARG A 272 -13.59 -10.07 2.67
N LEU A 273 -13.64 -9.16 3.64
CA LEU A 273 -14.89 -8.84 4.33
C LEU A 273 -15.68 -7.88 3.45
N VAL A 274 -16.85 -8.32 2.99
CA VAL A 274 -17.71 -7.57 2.08
C VAL A 274 -19.10 -7.34 2.66
N ARG A 275 -19.77 -6.28 2.18
CA ARG A 275 -21.21 -6.08 2.40
C ARG A 275 -21.99 -6.79 1.32
N SER A 276 -23.01 -7.55 1.69
CA SER A 276 -23.88 -8.31 0.79
C SER A 276 -25.35 -8.01 1.02
N ARG A 277 -26.15 -8.06 -0.07
CA ARG A 277 -27.62 -8.05 0.00
C ARG A 277 -28.18 -9.40 0.45
N THR A 278 -27.44 -10.47 0.19
CA THR A 278 -27.87 -11.84 0.49
C THR A 278 -27.30 -12.34 1.81
N PRO A 279 -28.10 -13.07 2.61
CA PRO A 279 -27.66 -13.62 3.89
C PRO A 279 -26.66 -14.77 3.72
N PRO A 280 -25.98 -15.19 4.83
CA PRO A 280 -25.19 -16.43 4.86
C PRO A 280 -25.94 -17.64 4.30
N GLY A 281 -25.21 -18.51 3.59
CA GLY A 281 -25.77 -19.68 2.92
C GLY A 281 -26.32 -19.44 1.51
N GLN A 282 -26.43 -18.19 1.07
CA GLN A 282 -26.76 -17.81 -0.31
C GLN A 282 -25.53 -17.29 -1.06
N PRO A 283 -25.53 -17.29 -2.41
CA PRO A 283 -24.49 -16.62 -3.18
C PRO A 283 -24.32 -15.16 -2.76
N ILE A 284 -23.09 -14.69 -2.68
CA ILE A 284 -22.79 -13.33 -2.26
C ILE A 284 -23.22 -12.34 -3.36
N ASP A 285 -24.07 -11.36 -3.01
CA ASP A 285 -24.43 -10.21 -3.84
C ASP A 285 -23.80 -8.95 -3.25
N ILE A 286 -22.61 -8.60 -3.74
CA ILE A 286 -21.78 -7.52 -3.17
C ILE A 286 -22.47 -6.16 -3.33
N ILE A 287 -22.54 -5.40 -2.24
CA ILE A 287 -22.93 -3.99 -2.25
C ILE A 287 -21.70 -3.15 -2.61
N ALA A 288 -21.58 -2.82 -3.89
CA ALA A 288 -20.52 -1.95 -4.38
C ALA A 288 -20.78 -0.49 -3.96
N SER A 289 -19.87 0.08 -3.16
CA SER A 289 -19.88 1.48 -2.76
C SER A 289 -18.47 2.07 -2.87
N ARG A 290 -18.34 3.39 -2.94
CA ARG A 290 -17.02 4.04 -3.02
C ARG A 290 -16.26 3.86 -1.72
N ARG A 291 -16.95 4.06 -0.60
CA ARG A 291 -16.40 3.98 0.76
C ARG A 291 -17.14 2.93 1.57
N PRO A 292 -16.50 2.33 2.56
CA PRO A 292 -17.13 1.28 3.37
C PRO A 292 -18.34 1.80 4.17
N TYR A 293 -18.39 3.08 4.47
CA TYR A 293 -19.49 3.71 5.23
C TYR A 293 -20.54 4.38 4.35
N ASP A 294 -20.44 4.36 3.02
CA ASP A 294 -21.51 4.87 2.16
C ASP A 294 -22.80 4.09 2.36
N ASP A 295 -23.94 4.75 2.12
CA ASP A 295 -25.25 4.14 2.25
C ASP A 295 -25.32 2.84 1.41
N PRO A 296 -25.62 1.70 2.04
CA PRO A 296 -25.72 0.42 1.33
C PRO A 296 -26.97 0.31 0.44
N GLY A 297 -27.94 1.24 0.56
CA GLY A 297 -29.18 1.22 -0.19
C GLY A 297 -30.12 0.05 0.14
N VAL A 298 -29.93 -0.59 1.28
CA VAL A 298 -30.75 -1.70 1.78
C VAL A 298 -30.96 -1.59 3.29
N GLU A 299 -32.12 -2.07 3.78
CA GLU A 299 -32.45 -2.04 5.20
C GLU A 299 -31.54 -2.96 6.04
N ARG A 300 -31.22 -4.14 5.49
CA ARG A 300 -30.35 -5.12 6.15
C ARG A 300 -29.12 -5.38 5.31
N VAL A 301 -27.96 -5.12 5.90
CA VAL A 301 -26.64 -5.49 5.35
C VAL A 301 -26.20 -6.79 5.97
N TYR A 302 -25.66 -7.70 5.17
CA TYR A 302 -24.98 -8.89 5.63
C TYR A 302 -23.48 -8.76 5.38
N TYR A 303 -22.67 -9.13 6.37
CA TYR A 303 -21.22 -9.13 6.29
C TYR A 303 -20.76 -10.53 5.95
N ARG A 304 -20.09 -10.69 4.80
CA ARG A 304 -19.71 -11.96 4.23
C ARG A 304 -18.21 -12.05 4.00
N LEU A 305 -17.66 -13.24 4.09
CA LEU A 305 -16.28 -13.55 3.75
C LEU A 305 -16.20 -14.03 2.29
N ASP A 306 -15.93 -13.12 1.36
CA ASP A 306 -15.74 -13.45 -0.06
C ASP A 306 -14.30 -13.94 -0.27
N ARG A 307 -14.16 -15.10 -0.92
CA ARG A 307 -12.85 -15.70 -1.18
C ARG A 307 -12.00 -14.81 -2.06
N GLU A 308 -10.74 -14.53 -1.65
CA GLU A 308 -9.78 -13.84 -2.51
C GLU A 308 -9.43 -14.72 -3.72
N ARG A 309 -9.58 -14.18 -4.91
CA ARG A 309 -9.36 -14.87 -6.18
C ARG A 309 -8.07 -14.42 -6.86
N GLU A 310 -7.53 -13.31 -6.44
CA GLU A 310 -6.32 -12.73 -7.01
C GLU A 310 -5.07 -13.34 -6.37
N THR A 311 -4.03 -13.50 -7.15
CA THR A 311 -2.68 -13.79 -6.63
C THR A 311 -2.26 -12.68 -5.66
N ILE A 312 -1.76 -13.07 -4.50
CA ILE A 312 -1.33 -12.13 -3.46
C ILE A 312 -0.06 -11.41 -3.90
N VAL A 313 -0.14 -10.08 -3.90
CA VAL A 313 1.01 -9.19 -4.18
C VAL A 313 1.34 -8.36 -2.95
N ASP A 314 2.61 -8.26 -2.63
CA ASP A 314 3.08 -7.67 -1.35
C ASP A 314 2.56 -6.25 -1.12
N LYS A 315 2.55 -5.41 -2.15
CA LYS A 315 2.18 -4.00 -2.05
C LYS A 315 0.75 -3.72 -1.62
N THR A 316 -0.19 -4.65 -1.86
CA THR A 316 -1.60 -4.53 -1.46
C THR A 316 -2.00 -5.55 -0.41
N HIS A 317 -1.03 -6.37 0.04
CA HIS A 317 -1.31 -7.40 1.03
C HIS A 317 -1.35 -6.84 2.44
N LEU A 318 -2.51 -7.02 3.07
CA LEU A 318 -2.82 -6.58 4.42
C LEU A 318 -3.39 -7.77 5.20
N PRO A 319 -2.54 -8.73 5.62
CA PRO A 319 -3.01 -9.96 6.27
C PRO A 319 -3.58 -9.66 7.66
N TYR A 320 -4.72 -10.29 7.97
CA TYR A 320 -5.36 -10.21 9.28
C TYR A 320 -5.86 -11.58 9.70
N ALA A 321 -5.33 -12.10 10.79
CA ALA A 321 -5.66 -13.44 11.27
C ALA A 321 -7.05 -13.50 11.92
N LEU A 322 -7.85 -14.45 11.48
CA LEU A 322 -9.10 -14.87 12.11
C LEU A 322 -8.90 -16.24 12.77
N GLY A 323 -9.50 -16.43 13.93
CA GLY A 323 -9.44 -17.68 14.64
C GLY A 323 -10.32 -17.64 15.88
N ALA A 324 -10.48 -18.74 16.57
CA ALA A 324 -11.35 -18.82 17.76
C ALA A 324 -10.94 -17.83 18.85
N LYS A 325 -9.64 -17.61 19.05
CA LYS A 325 -9.12 -16.62 20.02
C LYS A 325 -9.51 -15.20 19.65
N ARG A 326 -9.44 -14.85 18.35
CA ARG A 326 -9.84 -13.54 17.83
C ARG A 326 -11.33 -13.30 18.03
N MET A 327 -12.17 -14.27 17.68
CA MET A 327 -13.61 -14.17 17.90
C MET A 327 -13.94 -13.99 19.38
N GLN A 328 -13.31 -14.77 20.27
CA GLN A 328 -13.48 -14.62 21.72
C GLN A 328 -13.04 -13.22 22.18
N ARG A 329 -11.91 -12.70 21.68
CA ARG A 329 -11.42 -11.35 21.98
C ARG A 329 -12.44 -10.28 21.59
N TRP A 330 -13.03 -10.36 20.40
CA TRP A 330 -14.04 -9.41 19.97
C TRP A 330 -15.34 -9.52 20.76
N ARG A 331 -15.73 -10.73 21.18
CA ARG A 331 -16.84 -10.91 22.12
C ARG A 331 -16.56 -10.21 23.46
N GLN A 332 -15.35 -10.32 23.99
CA GLN A 332 -14.92 -9.64 25.21
C GLN A 332 -14.93 -8.12 25.08
N LEU A 333 -14.47 -7.60 23.95
CA LEU A 333 -14.40 -6.16 23.71
C LEU A 333 -15.78 -5.53 23.47
N PHE A 334 -16.65 -6.16 22.70
CA PHE A 334 -17.82 -5.51 22.15
C PHE A 334 -19.17 -6.13 22.56
N ILE A 335 -19.23 -7.41 22.84
CA ILE A 335 -20.51 -8.10 23.07
C ILE A 335 -20.80 -8.27 24.55
N GLN A 336 -19.79 -8.71 25.33
CA GLN A 336 -19.95 -8.96 26.77
C GLN A 336 -20.08 -7.70 27.63
N PRO A 337 -19.40 -6.56 27.34
CA PRO A 337 -19.57 -5.36 28.16
C PRO A 337 -21.02 -4.87 28.20
N ASP A 338 -21.42 -4.35 29.34
CA ASP A 338 -22.80 -3.85 29.58
C ASP A 338 -22.93 -2.41 29.05
N TYR A 339 -23.48 -2.26 27.87
CA TYR A 339 -23.90 -0.99 27.27
C TYR A 339 -25.07 -1.23 26.30
N ALA A 340 -25.93 -0.21 26.16
CA ALA A 340 -27.06 -0.25 25.25
C ALA A 340 -26.76 0.38 23.90
N VAL A 341 -27.39 -0.15 22.87
CA VAL A 341 -27.49 0.46 21.54
C VAL A 341 -28.98 0.53 21.21
N ASP A 342 -29.55 1.74 21.30
CA ASP A 342 -30.98 1.94 21.18
C ASP A 342 -31.43 2.11 19.72
N ASP A 343 -30.51 2.65 18.86
CA ASP A 343 -30.72 2.85 17.43
C ASP A 343 -29.43 2.68 16.65
N LEU A 344 -29.54 2.47 15.33
CA LEU A 344 -28.40 2.41 14.43
C LEU A 344 -28.12 3.81 13.85
N PRO A 345 -26.82 4.22 13.77
CA PRO A 345 -26.48 5.51 13.22
C PRO A 345 -26.80 5.60 11.72
N SER A 346 -27.18 6.78 11.29
CA SER A 346 -27.44 7.12 9.90
C SER A 346 -26.22 6.87 9.01
N TYR A 347 -26.48 6.65 7.71
CA TYR A 347 -25.48 6.65 6.64
C TYR A 347 -25.30 8.03 5.98
N GLU A 348 -25.95 9.08 6.51
CA GLU A 348 -25.69 10.45 6.08
C GLU A 348 -24.20 10.75 6.15
N LEU A 349 -23.61 11.26 5.07
CA LEU A 349 -22.17 11.38 4.91
C LEU A 349 -21.50 12.17 6.05
N ALA A 350 -22.15 13.20 6.56
CA ALA A 350 -21.64 14.00 7.68
C ALA A 350 -21.54 13.21 8.99
N VAL A 351 -22.42 12.22 9.21
CA VAL A 351 -22.40 11.31 10.35
C VAL A 351 -21.45 10.16 10.08
N ALA A 352 -21.63 9.45 8.96
CA ALA A 352 -20.92 8.23 8.63
C ALA A 352 -19.39 8.43 8.50
N SER A 353 -18.92 9.60 8.05
CA SER A 353 -17.51 9.95 7.96
C SER A 353 -16.88 10.36 9.31
N ASN A 354 -17.68 10.47 10.38
CA ASN A 354 -17.22 10.83 11.72
C ASN A 354 -17.40 9.66 12.69
N PRO A 355 -16.36 8.85 12.99
CA PRO A 355 -16.47 7.68 13.84
C PRO A 355 -16.87 8.00 15.29
N PHE A 356 -16.63 9.24 15.75
CA PHE A 356 -16.99 9.68 17.09
C PHE A 356 -18.50 9.96 17.24
N GLU A 357 -19.19 10.21 16.14
CA GLU A 357 -20.66 10.27 16.08
C GLU A 357 -21.26 8.90 15.77
N THR A 358 -20.73 8.23 14.73
CA THR A 358 -21.26 6.94 14.26
C THR A 358 -21.20 5.86 15.33
N PHE A 359 -20.09 5.75 16.05
CA PHE A 359 -19.84 4.67 17.00
C PHE A 359 -19.83 5.13 18.46
N LYS A 360 -20.46 6.26 18.77
CA LYS A 360 -20.49 6.80 20.15
C LYS A 360 -21.08 5.84 21.19
N ALA A 361 -21.98 4.95 20.78
CA ALA A 361 -22.55 3.94 21.67
C ALA A 361 -21.58 2.79 22.01
N LEU A 362 -20.53 2.56 21.20
CA LEU A 362 -19.51 1.56 21.48
C LEU A 362 -18.46 2.10 22.48
N PRO A 363 -18.04 1.32 23.50
CA PRO A 363 -17.02 1.75 24.45
C PRO A 363 -15.72 2.18 23.76
N THR A 364 -15.21 3.35 24.10
CA THR A 364 -13.98 3.91 23.51
C THR A 364 -12.76 3.02 23.76
N SER A 365 -12.65 2.48 24.99
CA SER A 365 -11.58 1.54 25.34
C SER A 365 -11.61 0.27 24.47
N ALA A 366 -12.79 -0.27 24.19
CA ALA A 366 -12.94 -1.44 23.33
C ALA A 366 -12.53 -1.16 21.88
N ARG A 367 -12.94 -0.01 21.33
CA ARG A 367 -12.57 0.44 19.97
C ARG A 367 -11.06 0.64 19.84
N TYR A 368 -10.46 1.31 20.82
CA TYR A 368 -9.01 1.52 20.82
C TYR A 368 -8.23 0.21 20.93
N GLN A 369 -8.64 -0.66 21.86
CA GLN A 369 -7.99 -1.96 22.04
C GLN A 369 -8.12 -2.85 20.81
N PHE A 370 -9.25 -2.82 20.11
CA PHE A 370 -9.45 -3.51 18.84
C PHE A 370 -8.39 -3.08 17.79
N MET A 371 -8.11 -1.79 17.69
CA MET A 371 -7.11 -1.26 16.76
C MET A 371 -5.68 -1.55 17.23
N LEU A 372 -5.42 -1.51 18.55
CA LEU A 372 -4.10 -1.81 19.13
C LEU A 372 -3.73 -3.29 19.03
N ASP A 373 -4.69 -4.21 19.19
CA ASP A 373 -4.42 -5.65 19.13
C ASP A 373 -3.67 -6.04 17.84
N GLU A 374 -3.94 -5.32 16.73
CA GLU A 374 -3.22 -5.44 15.45
C GLU A 374 -2.79 -4.06 14.91
N ALA A 375 -2.03 -3.31 15.74
CA ALA A 375 -1.63 -1.96 15.38
C ALA A 375 -0.77 -1.89 14.11
N GLN A 376 0.04 -2.91 13.81
CA GLN A 376 0.75 -3.00 12.55
C GLN A 376 -0.22 -3.00 11.36
N PHE A 377 -1.27 -3.81 11.39
CA PHE A 377 -2.30 -3.83 10.36
C PHE A 377 -2.99 -2.47 10.25
N THR A 378 -3.40 -1.88 11.38
CA THR A 378 -4.06 -0.57 11.42
C THR A 378 -3.20 0.52 10.80
N ILE A 379 -1.93 0.63 11.21
CA ILE A 379 -0.98 1.62 10.67
C ILE A 379 -0.66 1.32 9.21
N MET A 380 -0.51 0.06 8.81
CA MET A 380 -0.24 -0.34 7.44
C MET A 380 -1.39 0.04 6.49
N ASN A 381 -2.65 -0.03 6.95
CA ASN A 381 -3.81 0.40 6.17
C ASN A 381 -3.70 1.86 5.69
N PHE A 382 -3.25 2.78 6.53
CA PHE A 382 -3.14 4.18 6.10
C PHE A 382 -1.78 4.56 5.51
N ILE A 383 -0.75 3.75 5.69
CA ILE A 383 0.54 3.94 5.05
C ILE A 383 0.56 3.33 3.63
N LYS A 384 0.11 2.08 3.45
CA LYS A 384 -0.12 1.47 2.13
C LYS A 384 -1.41 2.01 1.50
N GLY A 385 -2.43 2.20 2.31
CA GLY A 385 -3.72 2.79 1.96
C GLY A 385 -4.49 2.07 0.87
N PRO A 386 -5.56 2.69 0.39
CA PRO A 386 -6.30 2.22 -0.77
C PRO A 386 -5.59 2.56 -2.09
N VAL A 387 -4.34 3.00 -2.07
CA VAL A 387 -3.54 3.38 -3.26
C VAL A 387 -2.32 2.49 -3.40
N CYS A 388 -2.01 2.09 -4.63
CA CYS A 388 -0.82 1.30 -4.92
C CYS A 388 0.46 2.12 -4.99
N ARG A 389 0.34 3.42 -5.25
CA ARG A 389 1.42 4.39 -5.26
C ARG A 389 0.87 5.77 -4.92
N GLY A 390 1.64 6.59 -4.26
CA GLY A 390 1.15 7.90 -3.85
C GLY A 390 2.24 8.80 -3.32
N GLN A 391 3.19 9.23 -4.17
CA GLN A 391 4.29 10.11 -3.76
C GLN A 391 3.76 11.34 -3.01
N VAL A 392 2.79 12.05 -3.57
CA VAL A 392 2.22 13.25 -2.94
C VAL A 392 1.52 12.92 -1.62
N ALA A 393 0.89 11.75 -1.51
CA ALA A 393 0.28 11.31 -0.26
C ALA A 393 1.32 10.97 0.81
N LEU A 394 2.46 10.40 0.44
CA LEU A 394 3.50 9.93 1.35
C LEU A 394 4.58 10.98 1.68
N ASN A 395 4.74 12.05 0.88
CA ASN A 395 5.73 13.08 1.17
C ASN A 395 5.41 13.92 2.43
N VAL A 396 4.34 13.59 3.13
CA VAL A 396 3.93 14.13 4.43
C VAL A 396 4.67 13.51 5.60
N ILE A 397 5.36 12.38 5.40
CA ILE A 397 6.07 11.66 6.47
C ILE A 397 7.58 11.60 6.19
N GLU A 398 8.36 11.52 7.25
CA GLU A 398 9.80 11.23 7.16
C GLU A 398 10.06 9.84 6.58
N ASP A 399 11.21 9.63 5.94
CA ASP A 399 11.55 8.33 5.35
C ASP A 399 11.68 7.21 6.39
N ARG A 400 11.97 7.57 7.65
CA ARG A 400 11.96 6.61 8.75
C ARG A 400 11.58 7.29 10.07
N PHE A 401 10.61 6.71 10.79
CA PHE A 401 10.22 7.14 12.14
C PHE A 401 9.63 5.99 12.94
N TRP A 402 9.58 6.18 14.27
CA TRP A 402 8.98 5.22 15.19
C TRP A 402 7.59 5.67 15.62
N VAL A 403 6.72 4.69 15.84
CA VAL A 403 5.36 4.91 16.34
C VAL A 403 5.17 4.18 17.66
N PHE A 404 4.66 4.91 18.64
CA PHE A 404 4.25 4.45 19.94
C PHE A 404 2.78 4.77 20.18
N PHE A 405 2.15 4.11 21.15
CA PHE A 405 0.74 4.28 21.44
C PHE A 405 0.53 4.68 22.89
N LEU A 406 -0.43 5.58 23.16
CA LEU A 406 -0.86 5.92 24.51
C LEU A 406 -1.75 4.79 25.06
N ALA A 407 -1.59 4.44 26.32
CA ALA A 407 -2.39 3.40 26.94
C ALA A 407 -2.54 3.53 28.47
N ASP A 408 -2.53 4.73 28.97
CA ASP A 408 -3.01 4.96 30.34
C ASP A 408 -4.52 4.69 30.39
N ALA A 409 -4.97 3.74 31.21
CA ALA A 409 -6.36 3.32 31.26
C ALA A 409 -7.29 4.44 31.73
N ASP A 410 -6.87 5.18 32.75
CA ASP A 410 -7.67 6.31 33.27
C ASP A 410 -7.73 7.43 32.25
N LEU A 411 -6.64 7.67 31.50
CA LEU A 411 -6.64 8.64 30.40
C LEU A 411 -7.59 8.22 29.29
N GLN A 412 -7.66 6.92 28.95
CA GLN A 412 -8.54 6.42 27.89
C GLN A 412 -10.03 6.58 28.24
N ASP A 413 -10.42 6.30 29.48
CA ASP A 413 -11.81 6.46 29.90
C ASP A 413 -12.23 7.93 29.89
N GLN A 414 -11.42 8.82 30.48
CA GLN A 414 -11.66 10.26 30.45
C GLN A 414 -11.58 10.85 29.03
N ALA A 415 -10.69 10.32 28.18
CA ALA A 415 -10.59 10.70 26.78
C ALA A 415 -11.84 10.29 26.00
N GLY A 416 -12.48 9.16 26.32
CA GLY A 416 -13.72 8.71 25.71
C GLY A 416 -14.87 9.72 25.93
N GLU A 417 -15.05 10.20 27.15
CA GLU A 417 -16.03 11.23 27.48
C GLU A 417 -15.72 12.57 26.79
N PHE A 418 -14.44 12.96 26.77
CA PHE A 418 -13.97 14.15 26.07
C PHE A 418 -14.26 14.08 24.57
N LEU A 419 -13.88 12.98 23.89
CA LEU A 419 -14.10 12.80 22.46
C LEU A 419 -15.58 12.76 22.08
N SER A 420 -16.42 12.17 22.93
CA SER A 420 -17.87 12.16 22.72
C SER A 420 -18.48 13.58 22.82
N ARG A 421 -18.01 14.38 23.78
CA ARG A 421 -18.47 15.76 23.95
C ARG A 421 -18.01 16.68 22.83
N GLU A 422 -16.78 16.50 22.34
CA GLU A 422 -16.17 17.34 21.30
C GLU A 422 -16.27 16.72 19.89
N SER A 423 -17.14 15.72 19.71
CA SER A 423 -17.27 14.94 18.45
C SER A 423 -17.54 15.81 17.21
N SER A 424 -18.27 16.92 17.37
CA SER A 424 -18.54 17.88 16.29
C SER A 424 -17.28 18.58 15.77
N LEU A 425 -16.26 18.75 16.62
CA LEU A 425 -14.96 19.33 16.22
C LEU A 425 -14.09 18.31 15.46
N LEU A 426 -14.42 17.03 15.53
CA LEU A 426 -13.68 15.92 14.91
C LEU A 426 -14.18 15.55 13.51
N ALA A 427 -15.06 16.37 12.93
CA ALA A 427 -15.51 16.20 11.55
C ALA A 427 -14.31 16.28 10.56
N LEU A 428 -14.27 15.35 9.60
CA LEU A 428 -13.17 15.18 8.65
C LEU A 428 -13.51 15.71 7.25
N PRO A 429 -12.50 16.08 6.43
CA PRO A 429 -12.70 16.43 5.02
C PRO A 429 -13.43 15.36 4.20
N ALA A 430 -13.34 14.08 4.59
CA ALA A 430 -14.08 12.97 3.98
C ALA A 430 -15.61 13.21 3.90
N ALA A 431 -16.17 14.06 4.79
CA ALA A 431 -17.56 14.50 4.72
C ALA A 431 -17.91 15.34 3.48
N GLN A 432 -16.93 15.76 2.67
CA GLN A 432 -17.18 16.48 1.42
C GLN A 432 -17.44 15.54 0.21
N GLY A 433 -17.29 14.24 0.41
CA GLY A 433 -17.45 13.28 -0.68
C GLY A 433 -16.26 13.27 -1.65
N SER A 434 -16.48 12.70 -2.84
CA SER A 434 -15.46 12.47 -3.86
C SER A 434 -15.28 13.65 -4.82
N ASP A 435 -16.28 14.51 -4.98
CA ASP A 435 -16.24 15.76 -5.75
C ASP A 435 -16.16 16.98 -4.82
N ALA A 436 -15.03 17.11 -4.12
CA ALA A 436 -14.86 18.17 -3.14
C ALA A 436 -14.33 19.47 -3.77
N GLY A 437 -14.82 20.62 -3.26
CA GLY A 437 -14.14 21.90 -3.44
C GLY A 437 -12.92 22.00 -2.53
N ILE A 438 -12.07 23.03 -2.71
CA ILE A 438 -10.79 23.12 -1.96
C ILE A 438 -10.86 24.19 -0.87
N VAL A 439 -11.10 25.44 -1.22
CA VAL A 439 -10.84 26.61 -0.35
C VAL A 439 -11.80 26.71 0.84
N ALA A 440 -13.10 26.62 0.59
CA ALA A 440 -14.09 26.77 1.66
C ALA A 440 -14.09 25.58 2.64
N PRO A 441 -14.05 24.32 2.15
CA PRO A 441 -13.89 23.16 3.04
C PRO A 441 -12.59 23.22 3.84
N TRP A 442 -11.46 23.59 3.22
CA TRP A 442 -10.18 23.70 3.92
C TRP A 442 -10.26 24.63 5.13
N ARG A 443 -10.79 25.85 4.94
CA ARG A 443 -10.96 26.83 6.05
C ARG A 443 -11.82 26.26 7.19
N LYS A 444 -12.90 25.56 6.84
CA LYS A 444 -13.77 24.93 7.82
C LYS A 444 -13.00 23.90 8.67
N TYR A 445 -12.32 22.95 8.02
CA TYR A 445 -11.67 21.85 8.73
C TYR A 445 -10.42 22.30 9.48
N ALA A 446 -9.67 23.27 8.97
CA ALA A 446 -8.55 23.89 9.68
C ALA A 446 -9.04 24.59 10.97
N LYS A 447 -10.17 25.30 10.92
CA LYS A 447 -10.78 25.91 12.11
C LYS A 447 -11.22 24.87 13.14
N LEU A 448 -11.93 23.81 12.69
CA LEU A 448 -12.35 22.72 13.58
C LEU A 448 -11.17 22.04 14.25
N GLN A 449 -10.09 21.77 13.50
CA GLN A 449 -8.86 21.21 14.05
C GLN A 449 -8.23 22.11 15.11
N ALA A 450 -8.12 23.41 14.86
CA ALA A 450 -7.58 24.36 15.84
C ALA A 450 -8.43 24.42 17.11
N GLU A 451 -9.76 24.42 16.98
CA GLU A 451 -10.68 24.40 18.14
C GLU A 451 -10.56 23.09 18.93
N TYR A 452 -10.47 21.95 18.24
CA TYR A 452 -10.23 20.66 18.87
C TYR A 452 -8.89 20.61 19.62
N LEU A 453 -7.79 21.10 19.02
CA LEU A 453 -6.48 21.08 19.66
C LEU A 453 -6.47 21.93 20.94
N ARG A 454 -7.13 23.09 20.93
CA ARG A 454 -7.29 23.93 22.15
C ARG A 454 -8.12 23.24 23.23
N ALA A 455 -9.19 22.53 22.86
CA ALA A 455 -10.00 21.75 23.81
C ALA A 455 -9.19 20.55 24.36
N LYS A 456 -8.46 19.86 23.49
CA LYS A 456 -7.56 18.74 23.85
C LYS A 456 -6.45 19.18 24.80
N SER A 457 -5.79 20.30 24.54
CA SER A 457 -4.74 20.83 25.41
C SER A 457 -5.28 21.09 26.82
N LYS A 458 -6.42 21.78 26.96
CA LYS A 458 -7.05 22.01 28.25
C LYS A 458 -7.44 20.71 29.00
N PHE A 459 -7.81 19.68 28.24
CA PHE A 459 -8.10 18.36 28.80
C PHE A 459 -6.81 17.70 29.31
N LEU A 460 -5.78 17.65 28.49
CA LEU A 460 -4.48 17.04 28.83
C LEU A 460 -3.74 17.79 29.94
N ASP A 461 -3.80 19.14 29.98
CA ASP A 461 -3.23 19.93 31.06
C ASP A 461 -3.83 19.58 32.41
N ARG A 462 -5.15 19.45 32.50
CA ARG A 462 -5.83 19.02 33.72
C ARG A 462 -5.47 17.61 34.14
N TYR A 463 -5.45 16.68 33.17
CA TYR A 463 -5.10 15.30 33.44
C TYR A 463 -3.63 15.18 33.90
N ALA A 464 -2.70 15.82 33.24
CA ALA A 464 -1.29 15.77 33.54
C ALA A 464 -0.97 16.45 34.87
N ALA A 465 -1.62 17.56 35.20
CA ALA A 465 -1.46 18.21 36.51
C ALA A 465 -1.88 17.29 37.66
N ALA A 466 -2.94 16.50 37.50
CA ALA A 466 -3.38 15.51 38.46
C ALA A 466 -2.46 14.28 38.55
N ASN A 467 -1.77 13.90 37.44
CA ASN A 467 -1.01 12.66 37.27
C ASN A 467 0.50 12.87 37.11
N ARG A 468 1.07 13.97 37.56
CA ARG A 468 2.51 14.32 37.53
C ARG A 468 3.13 14.42 36.11
N GLY A 469 2.32 14.69 35.09
CA GLY A 469 2.77 14.84 33.71
C GLY A 469 3.07 13.52 32.97
N PRO A 470 3.40 13.61 31.67
CA PRO A 470 3.73 12.44 30.84
C PRO A 470 4.96 11.68 31.35
N THR A 471 4.83 10.38 31.49
CA THR A 471 5.92 9.47 31.86
C THR A 471 5.93 8.27 30.90
N PRO A 472 7.01 7.46 30.83
CA PRO A 472 7.02 6.27 29.98
C PRO A 472 5.86 5.31 30.26
N GLN A 473 5.23 5.35 31.45
CA GLN A 473 4.07 4.53 31.80
C GLN A 473 2.84 4.86 30.97
N TRP A 474 2.75 6.07 30.44
CA TRP A 474 1.67 6.45 29.52
C TRP A 474 1.78 5.77 28.14
N ILE A 475 2.94 5.18 27.82
CA ILE A 475 3.11 4.44 26.56
C ILE A 475 2.68 2.98 26.78
N TRP A 476 1.83 2.51 25.88
CA TRP A 476 1.37 1.12 25.85
C TRP A 476 2.55 0.16 25.69
N ASN A 477 2.63 -0.81 26.57
CA ASN A 477 3.70 -1.81 26.58
C ASN A 477 3.28 -3.15 25.99
N GLY A 478 2.22 -3.17 25.15
CA GLY A 478 1.72 -4.39 24.55
C GLY A 478 1.13 -5.38 25.56
N ASP A 479 0.70 -4.90 26.75
CA ASP A 479 0.24 -5.74 27.85
C ASP A 479 1.25 -6.85 28.20
N GLY A 480 2.53 -6.55 28.00
CA GLY A 480 3.67 -7.44 28.25
C GLY A 480 3.86 -8.59 27.24
N LYS A 481 3.08 -8.64 26.15
CA LYS A 481 3.10 -9.76 25.19
C LYS A 481 2.83 -9.38 23.72
N ASN A 482 2.26 -8.21 23.44
CA ASN A 482 1.89 -7.81 22.08
C ASN A 482 3.01 -6.99 21.43
N PRO A 483 3.68 -7.51 20.36
CA PRO A 483 4.76 -6.80 19.68
C PRO A 483 4.28 -5.61 18.84
N ASN A 484 2.97 -5.39 18.70
CA ASN A 484 2.40 -4.21 18.07
C ASN A 484 2.64 -2.91 18.88
N ALA A 485 3.19 -2.99 20.11
CA ALA A 485 3.42 -1.84 20.97
C ALA A 485 4.42 -0.82 20.42
N ALA A 486 5.28 -1.21 19.50
CA ALA A 486 6.19 -0.31 18.80
C ALA A 486 6.33 -0.72 17.34
N LEU A 487 6.27 0.28 16.47
CA LEU A 487 6.38 0.08 15.02
C LEU A 487 7.45 1.00 14.44
N THR A 488 8.10 0.53 13.38
CA THR A 488 8.94 1.35 12.52
C THR A 488 8.28 1.48 11.15
N ILE A 489 8.14 2.71 10.67
CA ILE A 489 7.68 3.02 9.33
C ILE A 489 8.89 3.37 8.47
N PHE A 490 8.94 2.79 7.27
CA PHE A 490 9.88 3.13 6.21
C PHE A 490 9.10 3.63 5.02
N ARG A 491 9.38 4.86 4.58
CA ARG A 491 8.90 5.39 3.32
C ARG A 491 9.90 5.06 2.22
N HIS A 492 9.39 4.65 1.08
CA HIS A 492 10.14 4.31 -0.13
C HIS A 492 9.57 5.10 -1.30
N PHE A 493 9.90 6.34 -1.42
CA PHE A 493 9.39 7.28 -2.42
C PHE A 493 7.85 7.37 -2.44
N ASP A 494 7.17 6.54 -3.22
CA ASP A 494 5.71 6.52 -3.39
C ASP A 494 5.03 5.29 -2.76
N ASN A 495 5.75 4.58 -1.92
CA ASN A 495 5.26 3.46 -1.11
C ASN A 495 5.87 3.52 0.29
N ALA A 496 5.33 2.74 1.20
CA ALA A 496 5.90 2.59 2.54
C ALA A 496 5.68 1.20 3.12
N SER A 497 6.46 0.87 4.14
CA SER A 497 6.38 -0.39 4.87
C SER A 497 6.28 -0.14 6.36
N VAL A 498 5.53 -1.00 7.06
CA VAL A 498 5.37 -0.97 8.51
C VAL A 498 5.84 -2.28 9.10
N VAL A 499 6.81 -2.21 9.98
CA VAL A 499 7.35 -3.40 10.66
C VAL A 499 7.25 -3.25 12.18
N LYS A 500 7.04 -4.38 12.87
CA LYS A 500 7.05 -4.43 14.33
C LYS A 500 8.47 -4.23 14.85
N GLY A 501 8.59 -3.56 16.00
CA GLY A 501 9.86 -3.28 16.66
C GLY A 501 10.47 -1.93 16.28
N LEU A 502 11.60 -1.61 16.91
CA LEU A 502 12.38 -0.39 16.73
C LEU A 502 13.58 -0.71 15.83
N VAL A 503 13.40 -0.58 14.52
CA VAL A 503 14.37 -0.97 13.51
C VAL A 503 15.27 0.19 13.11
N GLY A 504 16.57 -0.04 13.06
CA GLY A 504 17.60 0.99 12.86
C GLY A 504 17.92 1.76 14.15
N GLY A 505 18.81 2.77 14.06
CA GLY A 505 19.09 3.67 15.17
C GLY A 505 17.93 4.62 15.47
N PRO A 506 17.98 5.43 16.54
CA PRO A 506 16.97 6.44 16.84
C PRO A 506 16.69 7.33 15.64
N PRO A 507 15.41 7.50 15.22
CA PRO A 507 15.05 8.34 14.09
C PRO A 507 15.03 9.83 14.47
N LYS A 508 14.95 10.71 13.48
CA LYS A 508 14.77 12.14 13.66
C LYS A 508 13.48 12.44 14.42
N THR A 509 12.35 11.85 13.98
CA THR A 509 11.02 12.05 14.59
C THR A 509 10.41 10.74 15.08
N ALA A 510 9.46 10.85 15.98
CA ALA A 510 8.59 9.76 16.40
C ALA A 510 7.18 10.27 16.66
N TRP A 511 6.20 9.37 16.56
CA TRP A 511 4.80 9.69 16.85
C TRP A 511 4.35 8.97 18.10
N VAL A 512 3.53 9.65 18.90
CA VAL A 512 2.74 9.02 19.95
C VAL A 512 1.27 9.18 19.60
N ILE A 513 0.59 8.06 19.41
CA ILE A 513 -0.77 7.99 18.89
C ILE A 513 -1.73 7.55 19.99
N GLY A 514 -2.72 8.39 20.30
CA GLY A 514 -3.88 8.03 21.13
C GLY A 514 -5.09 7.68 20.25
N TYR A 515 -6.15 7.16 20.87
CA TYR A 515 -7.34 6.70 20.18
C TYR A 515 -7.93 7.74 19.21
N GLY A 516 -8.13 8.97 19.68
CA GLY A 516 -8.74 10.02 18.84
C GLY A 516 -7.93 10.38 17.60
N LEU A 517 -6.60 10.26 17.66
CA LEU A 517 -5.73 10.45 16.51
C LEU A 517 -5.78 9.22 15.57
N LEU A 518 -5.74 8.01 16.12
CA LEU A 518 -5.74 6.76 15.35
C LEU A 518 -7.02 6.61 14.52
N GLU A 519 -8.18 6.85 15.11
CA GLU A 519 -9.48 6.81 14.40
C GLU A 519 -9.58 7.89 13.31
N ARG A 520 -9.11 9.12 13.58
CA ARG A 520 -9.14 10.17 12.57
C ARG A 520 -8.26 9.84 11.37
N ILE A 521 -7.08 9.27 11.59
CA ILE A 521 -6.21 8.83 10.50
C ILE A 521 -6.93 7.76 9.67
N HIS A 522 -7.55 6.77 10.31
CA HIS A 522 -8.28 5.71 9.62
C HIS A 522 -9.44 6.28 8.77
N TYR A 523 -10.27 7.15 9.35
CA TYR A 523 -11.42 7.73 8.63
C TYR A 523 -11.05 8.83 7.64
N LEU A 524 -9.84 9.36 7.67
CA LEU A 524 -9.33 10.28 6.66
C LEU A 524 -8.72 9.53 5.47
N LEU A 525 -7.83 8.55 5.73
CA LEU A 525 -6.93 7.99 4.74
C LEU A 525 -7.32 6.59 4.26
N VAL A 526 -8.17 5.88 5.01
CA VAL A 526 -8.57 4.51 4.69
C VAL A 526 -10.05 4.49 4.33
N ALA A 527 -10.93 4.57 5.32
CA ALA A 527 -12.38 4.50 5.09
C ALA A 527 -12.91 5.69 4.28
N GLY A 528 -12.34 6.88 4.48
CA GLY A 528 -12.80 8.12 3.85
C GLY A 528 -12.12 8.49 2.54
N TYR A 529 -11.00 7.84 2.20
CA TYR A 529 -10.25 8.18 1.00
C TYR A 529 -10.79 7.43 -0.22
N ASP A 530 -11.17 8.20 -1.24
CA ASP A 530 -11.58 7.67 -2.54
C ASP A 530 -10.50 7.94 -3.58
N VAL A 531 -9.83 6.90 -4.05
CA VAL A 531 -8.78 6.99 -5.09
C VAL A 531 -9.33 7.48 -6.44
N TYR A 532 -10.63 7.35 -6.68
CA TYR A 532 -11.33 7.85 -7.86
C TYR A 532 -11.85 9.28 -7.69
N GLY A 533 -11.65 9.90 -6.53
CA GLY A 533 -12.09 11.24 -6.22
C GLY A 533 -11.36 12.31 -7.03
N ASN A 534 -11.92 13.50 -7.05
CA ASN A 534 -11.34 14.65 -7.74
C ASN A 534 -10.13 15.24 -7.01
N VAL A 535 -9.45 16.21 -7.64
CA VAL A 535 -8.28 16.91 -7.06
C VAL A 535 -8.60 17.56 -5.72
N GLY A 536 -9.82 18.06 -5.52
CA GLY A 536 -10.24 18.68 -4.25
C GLY A 536 -10.28 17.67 -3.11
N HIS A 537 -10.86 16.50 -3.33
CA HIS A 537 -10.90 15.39 -2.37
C HIS A 537 -9.48 14.94 -1.99
N GLN A 538 -8.62 14.72 -2.99
CA GLN A 538 -7.25 14.26 -2.77
C GLN A 538 -6.42 15.30 -2.01
N LEU A 539 -6.50 16.57 -2.40
CA LEU A 539 -5.74 17.66 -1.81
C LEU A 539 -6.17 17.94 -0.37
N LEU A 540 -7.49 17.94 -0.08
CA LEU A 540 -8.00 18.14 1.27
C LEU A 540 -7.54 17.02 2.21
N SER A 541 -7.60 15.77 1.76
CA SER A 541 -7.12 14.62 2.54
C SER A 541 -5.62 14.76 2.84
N ARG A 542 -4.81 15.11 1.83
CA ARG A 542 -3.37 15.30 1.98
C ARG A 542 -3.01 16.44 2.94
N MET A 543 -3.66 17.59 2.81
CA MET A 543 -3.39 18.75 3.68
C MET A 543 -3.81 18.47 5.13
N TYR A 544 -4.94 17.77 5.34
CA TYR A 544 -5.39 17.42 6.69
C TYR A 544 -4.48 16.37 7.35
N MET A 545 -3.86 15.51 6.54
CA MET A 545 -2.85 14.56 7.03
C MET A 545 -1.65 15.27 7.68
N ASP A 546 -1.23 16.43 7.18
CA ASP A 546 -0.18 17.24 7.83
C ASP A 546 -0.54 17.55 9.29
N PHE A 547 -1.80 17.96 9.56
CA PHE A 547 -2.24 18.24 10.93
C PHE A 547 -2.18 17.00 11.83
N LEU A 548 -2.60 15.83 11.31
CA LEU A 548 -2.58 14.59 12.09
C LEU A 548 -1.15 14.12 12.38
N ARG A 549 -0.25 14.25 11.39
CA ARG A 549 1.19 13.97 11.58
C ARG A 549 1.78 14.87 12.65
N MET A 550 1.61 16.18 12.52
CA MET A 550 2.13 17.16 13.48
C MET A 550 1.58 16.89 14.89
N GLU A 551 0.32 16.50 15.03
CA GLU A 551 -0.26 16.12 16.31
C GLU A 551 0.43 14.87 16.90
N GLY A 552 0.72 13.85 16.09
CA GLY A 552 1.45 12.64 16.52
C GLY A 552 2.88 12.95 16.98
N GLU A 553 3.58 13.80 16.25
CA GLU A 553 4.91 14.28 16.58
C GLU A 553 4.90 15.12 17.87
N TYR A 554 3.93 16.01 18.00
CA TYR A 554 3.82 16.86 19.18
C TYR A 554 3.44 16.08 20.44
N ASN A 555 2.63 15.05 20.32
CA ASN A 555 2.37 14.14 21.42
C ASN A 555 3.66 13.47 21.92
N PHE A 556 4.61 13.15 21.05
CA PHE A 556 5.93 12.66 21.44
C PHE A 556 6.75 13.75 22.15
N LEU A 557 6.78 14.96 21.63
CA LEU A 557 7.49 16.10 22.25
C LEU A 557 6.98 16.40 23.66
N ALA A 558 5.70 16.10 23.96
CA ALA A 558 5.13 16.30 25.28
C ALA A 558 5.85 15.51 26.40
N PHE A 559 6.55 14.43 26.07
CA PHE A 559 7.38 13.69 27.02
C PHE A 559 8.71 14.35 27.34
N LEU A 560 9.20 15.29 26.50
CA LEU A 560 10.45 16.00 26.70
C LEU A 560 10.29 17.13 27.74
N PRO A 561 11.41 17.62 28.36
CA PRO A 561 11.37 18.82 29.19
C PRO A 561 10.80 19.99 28.40
N LEU A 562 10.03 20.84 29.06
CA LEU A 562 9.33 21.96 28.39
C LEU A 562 10.29 22.87 27.62
N ASP A 563 11.45 23.18 28.22
CA ASP A 563 12.44 24.09 27.63
C ASP A 563 13.11 23.49 26.37
N ASP A 564 13.18 22.15 26.26
CA ASP A 564 13.80 21.46 25.11
C ASP A 564 12.83 21.26 23.92
N ARG A 565 11.52 21.26 24.16
CA ARG A 565 10.48 20.99 23.12
C ARG A 565 10.60 21.93 21.94
N LYS A 566 10.81 23.22 22.24
CA LYS A 566 10.92 24.24 21.18
C LYS A 566 12.16 24.01 20.33
N ALA A 567 13.31 23.72 20.92
CA ALA A 567 14.54 23.51 20.17
C ALA A 567 14.44 22.26 19.26
N VAL A 568 13.84 21.16 19.75
CA VAL A 568 13.61 19.95 18.96
C VAL A 568 12.59 20.23 17.85
N SER A 569 11.51 20.93 18.14
CA SER A 569 10.51 21.32 17.15
C SER A 569 11.09 22.25 16.08
N ASP A 570 11.88 23.26 16.48
CA ASP A 570 12.58 24.17 15.55
C ASP A 570 13.47 23.38 14.57
N TYR A 571 14.15 22.35 15.05
CA TYR A 571 14.97 21.48 14.21
C TYR A 571 14.13 20.64 13.24
N TRP A 572 13.02 20.06 13.71
CA TRP A 572 12.16 19.23 12.84
C TRP A 572 11.46 20.03 11.74
N TYR A 573 11.08 21.28 12.04
CA TYR A 573 10.31 22.15 11.14
C TYR A 573 11.14 23.29 10.54
N ARG A 574 12.48 23.21 10.54
CA ARG A 574 13.36 24.33 10.13
C ARG A 574 13.15 24.79 8.68
N GLY A 575 12.72 23.88 7.76
CA GLY A 575 12.37 24.20 6.37
C GLY A 575 10.89 24.55 6.16
N ALA A 576 10.06 24.47 7.21
CA ALA A 576 8.63 24.72 7.08
C ALA A 576 8.30 26.20 6.83
N SER A 577 7.15 26.43 6.16
CA SER A 577 6.61 27.77 5.98
C SER A 577 6.23 28.41 7.32
N GLU A 578 6.14 29.75 7.34
CA GLU A 578 5.69 30.47 8.54
C GLU A 578 4.27 30.08 8.96
N GLU A 579 3.39 29.73 8.02
CA GLU A 579 2.05 29.25 8.32
C GLU A 579 2.07 27.92 9.11
N VAL A 580 2.91 26.97 8.68
CA VAL A 580 3.13 25.71 9.40
C VAL A 580 3.73 25.95 10.77
N LYS A 581 4.75 26.80 10.88
CA LYS A 581 5.37 27.16 12.16
C LYS A 581 4.38 27.81 13.12
N ASN A 582 3.54 28.71 12.62
CA ASN A 582 2.47 29.35 13.42
C ASN A 582 1.47 28.34 13.95
N HIS A 583 1.11 27.32 13.17
CA HIS A 583 0.26 26.24 13.65
C HIS A 583 0.97 25.40 14.73
N VAL A 584 2.24 25.02 14.50
CA VAL A 584 3.05 24.23 15.44
C VAL A 584 3.26 24.96 16.76
N TYR A 585 3.58 26.26 16.73
CA TYR A 585 3.85 27.06 17.94
C TYR A 585 2.60 27.68 18.58
N GLY A 586 1.49 27.73 17.84
CA GLY A 586 0.22 28.24 18.34
C GLY A 586 -0.71 27.14 18.87
N ASP A 587 -1.37 26.45 17.96
CA ASP A 587 -2.44 25.51 18.33
C ASP A 587 -1.92 24.22 18.97
N LEU A 588 -0.76 23.69 18.52
CA LEU A 588 -0.17 22.47 19.09
C LEU A 588 0.59 22.69 20.38
N ALA A 589 1.31 23.81 20.50
CA ALA A 589 2.20 24.11 21.61
C ALA A 589 1.49 24.57 22.88
N SER A 590 0.16 24.55 22.92
CA SER A 590 -0.63 24.97 24.09
C SER A 590 -0.59 24.00 25.28
N PHE A 591 0.11 22.87 25.15
CA PHE A 591 0.31 21.88 26.21
C PHE A 591 1.56 22.23 27.04
N ASP A 592 1.37 22.94 28.14
CA ASP A 592 2.46 23.55 28.93
C ASP A 592 2.89 22.71 30.15
N VAL A 593 2.32 21.54 30.36
CA VAL A 593 2.65 20.71 31.53
C VAL A 593 4.04 20.11 31.39
N GLN A 594 4.84 20.18 32.48
CA GLN A 594 6.15 19.52 32.57
C GLN A 594 6.05 18.03 32.41
N SER A 595 7.03 17.45 31.71
CA SER A 595 7.23 16.00 31.71
C SER A 595 7.44 15.46 33.13
N GLY A 596 6.87 14.32 33.42
CA GLY A 596 7.11 13.59 34.68
C GLY A 596 8.45 12.84 34.69
N ILE A 597 9.26 12.93 33.62
CA ILE A 597 10.54 12.25 33.47
C ILE A 597 11.67 13.14 34.00
N ARG A 598 12.57 12.56 34.79
CA ARG A 598 13.80 13.23 35.23
C ARG A 598 14.93 12.85 34.26
N TYR A 599 15.25 13.74 33.36
CA TYR A 599 16.33 13.59 32.40
C TYR A 599 17.71 13.81 33.06
N ARG A 600 18.71 13.07 32.59
CA ARG A 600 20.10 13.15 33.05
C ARG A 600 21.07 13.56 31.94
N SER A 601 20.69 13.30 30.70
CA SER A 601 21.48 13.63 29.52
C SER A 601 21.25 15.06 29.06
N LYS A 602 22.23 15.63 28.34
CA LYS A 602 22.07 16.87 27.59
C LYS A 602 21.26 16.69 26.26
N ASP A 603 20.97 15.45 25.91
CA ASP A 603 20.14 15.05 24.78
C ASP A 603 18.92 14.30 25.31
N PRO A 604 17.86 15.00 25.75
CA PRO A 604 16.69 14.39 26.34
C PRO A 604 15.89 13.55 25.34
N GLN A 605 15.94 13.88 24.03
CA GLN A 605 15.27 13.09 23.00
C GLN A 605 15.89 11.68 22.91
N ARG A 606 17.20 11.60 22.85
CA ARG A 606 17.91 10.31 22.81
C ARG A 606 17.72 9.51 24.08
N GLU A 607 17.72 10.18 25.24
CA GLU A 607 17.43 9.55 26.52
C GLU A 607 15.98 9.00 26.55
N LEU A 608 15.01 9.74 26.04
CA LEU A 608 13.63 9.28 25.92
C LEU A 608 13.53 8.01 25.07
N TYR A 609 14.16 7.95 23.91
CA TYR A 609 14.20 6.73 23.10
C TYR A 609 14.75 5.55 23.89
N THR A 610 15.84 5.73 24.63
CA THR A 610 16.41 4.68 25.49
C THR A 610 15.45 4.22 26.61
N LEU A 611 14.69 5.15 27.19
CA LEU A 611 13.68 4.82 28.20
C LEU A 611 12.52 4.02 27.61
N LEU A 612 12.09 4.38 26.39
CA LEU A 612 11.02 3.66 25.67
C LEU A 612 11.48 2.27 25.22
N GLU A 613 12.70 2.15 24.70
CA GLU A 613 13.31 0.84 24.38
C GLU A 613 13.33 -0.11 25.59
N ARG A 614 13.75 0.38 26.76
CA ARG A 614 13.74 -0.41 28.00
C ARG A 614 12.34 -0.82 28.42
N ARG A 615 11.38 0.10 28.34
CA ARG A 615 9.99 -0.19 28.70
C ARG A 615 9.37 -1.26 27.78
N LEU A 616 9.69 -1.22 26.50
CA LEU A 616 9.12 -2.09 25.48
C LEU A 616 9.95 -3.37 25.25
N ALA A 617 11.13 -3.49 25.86
CA ALA A 617 12.05 -4.61 25.64
C ALA A 617 11.39 -6.01 25.71
N PRO A 618 10.42 -6.28 26.63
CA PRO A 618 9.78 -7.60 26.68
C PRO A 618 8.94 -7.97 25.44
N VAL A 619 8.51 -6.98 24.66
CA VAL A 619 7.60 -7.16 23.52
C VAL A 619 8.20 -6.73 22.18
N LEU A 620 9.42 -6.17 22.17
CA LEU A 620 10.04 -5.71 20.93
C LEU A 620 10.36 -6.90 20.01
N GLU A 621 9.83 -6.81 18.79
CA GLU A 621 10.20 -7.74 17.72
C GLU A 621 11.67 -7.50 17.31
N GLN A 622 12.46 -8.58 17.27
CA GLN A 622 13.88 -8.54 16.98
C GLN A 622 14.24 -9.10 15.60
N ARG A 623 13.27 -9.56 14.83
CA ARG A 623 13.47 -10.24 13.54
C ARG A 623 14.39 -9.49 12.59
N TYR A 624 14.30 -8.16 12.59
CA TYR A 624 15.05 -7.27 11.72
C TYR A 624 16.33 -6.71 12.35
N ALA A 625 16.65 -7.11 13.57
CA ALA A 625 17.84 -6.63 14.24
C ALA A 625 19.10 -7.33 13.72
N LEU A 626 20.18 -6.58 13.47
CA LEU A 626 21.47 -7.15 13.05
C LEU A 626 22.05 -8.09 14.11
N SER A 627 21.67 -7.96 15.39
CA SER A 627 22.03 -8.89 16.45
C SER A 627 21.57 -10.33 16.19
N GLN A 628 20.58 -10.55 15.34
CA GLN A 628 20.12 -11.88 14.93
C GLN A 628 21.08 -12.56 13.93
N VAL A 629 22.02 -11.83 13.35
CA VAL A 629 23.07 -12.40 12.50
C VAL A 629 24.12 -13.05 13.38
N SER A 630 24.15 -14.38 13.39
CA SER A 630 25.04 -15.18 14.25
C SER A 630 26.53 -15.07 13.90
N ASP A 631 26.85 -14.87 12.61
CA ASP A 631 28.22 -14.65 12.12
C ASP A 631 28.70 -13.25 12.55
N VAL A 632 29.61 -13.22 13.51
CA VAL A 632 30.11 -11.97 14.12
C VAL A 632 30.80 -11.08 13.08
N ALA A 633 31.67 -11.64 12.24
CA ALA A 633 32.39 -10.88 11.22
C ALA A 633 31.42 -10.31 10.16
N LEU A 634 30.40 -11.08 9.77
CA LEU A 634 29.35 -10.56 8.89
C LEU A 634 28.55 -9.44 9.56
N ARG A 635 28.21 -9.62 10.84
CA ARG A 635 27.47 -8.60 11.58
C ARG A 635 28.24 -7.28 11.67
N GLU A 636 29.55 -7.33 11.86
CA GLU A 636 30.42 -6.14 11.87
C GLU A 636 30.44 -5.44 10.49
N ASP A 637 30.56 -6.21 9.41
CA ASP A 637 30.52 -5.66 8.05
C ASP A 637 29.15 -5.04 7.71
N LEU A 638 28.03 -5.69 8.12
CA LEU A 638 26.68 -5.15 7.96
C LEU A 638 26.46 -3.90 8.84
N ALA A 639 27.06 -3.87 10.03
CA ALA A 639 27.02 -2.69 10.89
C ALA A 639 27.78 -1.51 10.26
N ALA A 640 28.87 -1.77 9.53
CA ALA A 640 29.56 -0.74 8.75
C ALA A 640 28.66 -0.15 7.64
N LEU A 641 27.92 -1.00 6.92
CA LEU A 641 26.90 -0.53 5.96
C LEU A 641 25.81 0.30 6.67
N ALA A 642 25.28 -0.18 7.80
CA ALA A 642 24.26 0.54 8.55
C ALA A 642 24.77 1.85 9.17
N GLY A 643 26.06 2.02 9.32
CA GLY A 643 26.71 3.25 9.79
C GLY A 643 26.90 4.31 8.69
N LEU A 644 26.62 4.00 7.44
CA LEU A 644 26.74 4.96 6.34
C LEU A 644 25.73 6.10 6.49
N HIS A 645 26.21 7.32 6.27
CA HIS A 645 25.39 8.53 6.34
C HIS A 645 25.95 9.63 5.42
N GLY A 646 25.12 10.64 5.16
CA GLY A 646 25.52 11.83 4.43
C GLY A 646 25.24 11.80 2.92
N ALA A 647 25.80 12.77 2.21
CA ALA A 647 25.44 13.08 0.83
C ALA A 647 25.75 11.96 -0.19
N ALA A 648 26.71 11.08 0.10
CA ALA A 648 27.04 9.94 -0.76
C ALA A 648 25.82 9.05 -0.99
N LEU A 649 24.96 8.89 0.01
CA LEU A 649 23.76 8.08 -0.08
C LEU A 649 22.72 8.63 -1.07
N SER A 650 22.80 9.90 -1.47
CA SER A 650 21.89 10.47 -2.50
C SER A 650 22.03 9.78 -3.86
N TRP A 651 23.17 9.17 -4.14
CA TRP A 651 23.43 8.41 -5.36
C TRP A 651 22.99 6.96 -5.29
N PHE A 652 22.77 6.45 -4.07
CA PHE A 652 22.36 5.07 -3.83
C PHE A 652 20.84 4.90 -4.00
N PRO A 653 20.34 3.77 -4.52
CA PRO A 653 18.90 3.49 -4.63
C PRO A 653 18.19 3.53 -3.28
N GLU A 654 16.88 3.78 -3.28
CA GLU A 654 16.10 3.89 -2.05
C GLU A 654 15.97 2.55 -1.33
N MET A 655 15.73 1.47 -2.09
CA MET A 655 15.54 0.14 -1.54
C MET A 655 16.24 -0.91 -2.40
N VAL A 656 17.16 -1.65 -1.79
CA VAL A 656 17.95 -2.68 -2.47
C VAL A 656 17.80 -4.00 -1.73
N PHE A 657 17.44 -5.04 -2.46
CA PHE A 657 17.54 -6.40 -1.96
C PHE A 657 18.91 -6.98 -2.30
N VAL A 658 19.63 -7.44 -1.31
CA VAL A 658 20.95 -8.04 -1.43
C VAL A 658 20.85 -9.54 -1.25
N ARG A 659 21.21 -10.29 -2.28
CA ARG A 659 21.52 -11.71 -2.18
C ARG A 659 22.99 -11.88 -1.86
N LEU A 660 23.28 -12.31 -0.63
CA LEU A 660 24.62 -12.58 -0.15
C LEU A 660 24.99 -14.02 -0.43
N GLU A 661 26.04 -14.23 -1.20
CA GLU A 661 26.58 -15.54 -1.55
C GLU A 661 27.81 -15.89 -0.69
N ASP A 662 27.80 -17.10 -0.12
CA ASP A 662 28.84 -17.60 0.80
C ASP A 662 29.00 -19.12 0.63
N PRO A 663 29.36 -19.62 -0.56
CA PRO A 663 29.48 -21.06 -0.80
C PRO A 663 30.46 -21.72 0.18
N PRO A 664 30.15 -22.93 0.70
CA PRO A 664 29.02 -23.81 0.34
C PRO A 664 27.70 -23.54 1.11
N ARG A 665 27.61 -22.45 1.89
CA ARG A 665 26.41 -22.09 2.63
C ARG A 665 25.31 -21.60 1.69
N PRO A 666 24.02 -21.78 2.04
CA PRO A 666 22.91 -21.19 1.28
C PRO A 666 22.99 -19.66 1.28
N ALA A 667 22.51 -19.06 0.21
CA ALA A 667 22.45 -17.60 0.10
C ALA A 667 21.59 -17.01 1.22
N ARG A 668 22.01 -15.84 1.74
CA ARG A 668 21.28 -15.04 2.73
C ARG A 668 20.79 -13.76 2.07
N TYR A 669 19.68 -13.22 2.56
CA TYR A 669 19.10 -12.02 2.01
C TYR A 669 19.07 -10.89 3.04
N PHE A 670 19.31 -9.68 2.56
CA PHE A 670 19.28 -8.45 3.36
C PHE A 670 18.59 -7.34 2.57
N THR A 671 17.98 -6.41 3.28
CA THR A 671 17.46 -5.18 2.66
C THR A 671 18.33 -4.00 3.11
N LEU A 672 18.78 -3.20 2.14
CA LEU A 672 19.39 -1.89 2.37
C LEU A 672 18.35 -0.82 2.06
N LEU A 673 18.10 0.05 3.03
CA LEU A 673 17.13 1.13 2.94
C LEU A 673 17.85 2.45 3.11
N ARG A 674 17.84 3.30 2.08
CA ARG A 674 18.25 4.69 2.19
C ARG A 674 17.10 5.47 2.83
N ASN A 675 17.37 6.15 3.92
CA ASN A 675 16.44 7.10 4.52
C ASN A 675 16.92 8.50 4.18
N THR A 676 16.15 9.22 3.39
CA THR A 676 16.46 10.58 2.94
C THR A 676 16.22 11.57 4.08
N GLY A 677 17.16 12.46 4.32
CA GLY A 677 17.01 13.57 5.27
C GLY A 677 16.20 14.70 4.66
N HIS A 678 15.35 15.34 5.48
CA HIS A 678 14.53 16.48 5.07
C HIS A 678 14.67 17.65 6.05
N PHE A 679 14.69 18.89 5.56
CA PHE A 679 14.53 20.07 6.41
C PHE A 679 13.13 20.15 6.99
N SER A 680 12.11 19.77 6.20
CA SER A 680 10.72 19.62 6.64
C SER A 680 9.95 18.75 5.64
N VAL A 681 9.04 17.92 6.13
CA VAL A 681 8.12 17.12 5.29
C VAL A 681 6.74 17.78 5.11
N SER A 682 6.57 19.03 5.55
CA SER A 682 5.31 19.79 5.40
C SER A 682 5.13 20.45 4.02
N SER A 683 6.05 20.24 3.07
CA SER A 683 6.03 20.90 1.76
C SER A 683 5.32 20.02 0.71
N LEU A 684 4.07 20.37 0.36
CA LEU A 684 3.25 19.62 -0.59
C LEU A 684 3.86 19.51 -2.01
N LEU A 685 4.43 20.61 -2.53
CA LEU A 685 4.86 20.70 -3.94
C LEU A 685 6.35 20.96 -4.11
N ARG A 686 7.12 21.03 -3.03
CA ARG A 686 8.51 21.43 -3.06
C ARG A 686 9.45 20.46 -2.33
N GLU A 687 9.05 19.19 -2.24
CA GLU A 687 9.82 18.18 -1.51
C GLU A 687 11.31 18.19 -1.91
N GLY A 688 11.61 18.28 -3.20
CA GLY A 688 12.99 18.35 -3.69
C GLY A 688 13.83 19.52 -3.17
N ARG A 689 13.19 20.60 -2.67
CA ARG A 689 13.89 21.74 -2.04
C ARG A 689 14.12 21.55 -0.56
N GLU A 690 13.39 20.62 0.04
CA GLU A 690 13.45 20.29 1.47
C GLU A 690 14.42 19.15 1.78
N LEU A 691 15.10 18.61 0.77
CA LEU A 691 16.09 17.55 0.95
C LEU A 691 17.30 18.04 1.74
N ALA A 692 17.74 17.25 2.71
CA ALA A 692 18.92 17.48 3.54
C ALA A 692 19.95 16.34 3.36
N PRO A 693 20.69 16.28 2.23
CA PRO A 693 21.54 15.13 1.89
C PRO A 693 22.59 14.78 2.95
N ALA A 694 23.05 15.76 3.72
CA ALA A 694 23.98 15.54 4.82
C ALA A 694 23.37 14.68 5.96
N GLU A 695 22.05 14.57 6.03
CA GLU A 695 21.31 13.82 7.05
C GLU A 695 20.80 12.48 6.52
N ASN A 696 21.11 12.10 5.28
CA ASN A 696 20.77 10.77 4.77
C ASN A 696 21.40 9.69 5.64
N THR A 697 20.66 8.61 5.89
CA THR A 697 21.14 7.45 6.66
C THR A 697 20.84 6.16 5.92
N MET A 698 21.58 5.10 6.28
CA MET A 698 21.35 3.75 5.79
C MET A 698 20.74 2.89 6.90
N THR A 699 19.71 2.14 6.59
CA THR A 699 19.23 1.03 7.44
C THR A 699 19.52 -0.29 6.74
N VAL A 700 20.08 -1.23 7.47
CA VAL A 700 20.39 -2.59 6.99
C VAL A 700 19.63 -3.58 7.85
N VAL A 701 18.87 -4.46 7.24
CA VAL A 701 18.08 -5.47 7.96
C VAL A 701 18.25 -6.85 7.35
N PRO A 702 18.26 -7.93 8.19
CA PRO A 702 18.13 -9.29 7.69
C PRO A 702 16.75 -9.48 7.03
N GLY A 703 16.70 -10.22 5.92
CA GLY A 703 15.47 -10.52 5.20
C GLY A 703 14.95 -9.34 4.37
N PHE A 704 13.63 -9.17 4.36
CA PHE A 704 12.95 -8.33 3.39
C PHE A 704 12.06 -7.29 4.07
N ILE A 705 12.20 -6.03 3.64
CA ILE A 705 11.28 -4.93 3.92
C ILE A 705 10.99 -4.22 2.62
N GLY A 706 9.70 -4.10 2.27
CA GLY A 706 9.23 -3.38 1.08
C GLY A 706 8.85 -4.27 -0.08
N ALA A 707 7.98 -3.74 -0.94
CA ALA A 707 7.36 -4.43 -2.07
C ALA A 707 7.98 -4.07 -3.43
N TYR A 708 8.71 -2.94 -3.52
CA TYR A 708 9.21 -2.36 -4.76
C TYR A 708 10.73 -2.22 -4.73
N PRO A 709 11.50 -3.24 -5.08
CA PRO A 709 12.96 -3.09 -5.15
C PRO A 709 13.35 -2.08 -6.23
N SER A 710 14.20 -1.13 -5.85
CA SER A 710 14.86 -0.23 -6.81
C SER A 710 15.99 -0.96 -7.55
N ALA A 711 16.68 -1.88 -6.87
CA ALA A 711 17.72 -2.72 -7.44
C ALA A 711 17.85 -4.07 -6.72
N ILE A 712 18.37 -5.06 -7.42
CA ILE A 712 18.71 -6.37 -6.89
C ILE A 712 20.24 -6.52 -6.95
N TYR A 713 20.87 -6.74 -5.80
CA TYR A 713 22.32 -6.91 -5.71
C TYR A 713 22.67 -8.38 -5.47
N ARG A 714 23.75 -8.79 -6.10
CA ARG A 714 24.41 -10.08 -5.85
C ARG A 714 25.81 -9.81 -5.33
N VAL A 715 26.10 -10.19 -4.10
CA VAL A 715 27.32 -9.83 -3.38
C VAL A 715 27.96 -11.07 -2.78
N GLN A 716 29.27 -11.26 -2.99
CA GLN A 716 30.01 -12.29 -2.30
C GLN A 716 30.24 -11.88 -0.83
N ARG A 717 30.24 -12.86 0.09
CA ARG A 717 30.48 -12.60 1.53
C ARG A 717 31.74 -11.77 1.78
N SER A 718 32.82 -12.06 1.05
CA SER A 718 34.10 -11.37 1.17
C SER A 718 34.09 -9.91 0.67
N GLU A 719 33.04 -9.48 -0.01
CA GLU A 719 32.97 -8.17 -0.68
C GLU A 719 32.08 -7.16 0.07
N ILE A 720 31.41 -7.56 1.15
CA ILE A 720 30.49 -6.65 1.85
C ILE A 720 31.20 -5.39 2.36
N ARG A 721 32.41 -5.52 2.87
CA ARG A 721 33.19 -4.37 3.33
C ARG A 721 33.55 -3.44 2.19
N ALA A 722 34.00 -4.01 1.07
CA ALA A 722 34.28 -3.24 -0.14
C ALA A 722 33.02 -2.54 -0.72
N LEU A 723 31.86 -3.19 -0.61
CA LEU A 723 30.58 -2.59 -0.96
C LEU A 723 30.27 -1.37 -0.06
N ALA A 724 30.47 -1.50 1.26
CA ALA A 724 30.26 -0.38 2.19
C ALA A 724 31.18 0.80 1.87
N ASP A 725 32.46 0.54 1.62
CA ASP A 725 33.44 1.57 1.26
C ASP A 725 33.08 2.24 -0.07
N ALA A 726 32.64 1.46 -1.08
CA ALA A 726 32.22 1.96 -2.37
C ALA A 726 30.96 2.85 -2.27
N ILE A 727 29.95 2.45 -1.49
CA ILE A 727 28.74 3.26 -1.26
C ILE A 727 29.11 4.55 -0.52
N GLY A 728 29.94 4.47 0.52
CA GLY A 728 30.40 5.64 1.27
C GLY A 728 31.20 6.66 0.45
N GLY A 729 31.83 6.20 -0.63
CA GLY A 729 32.62 7.02 -1.57
C GLY A 729 31.82 7.58 -2.76
N LEU A 730 30.53 7.32 -2.87
CA LEU A 730 29.72 7.79 -4.00
C LEU A 730 29.66 9.32 -4.05
N SER A 731 29.92 9.89 -5.22
CA SER A 731 29.92 11.34 -5.45
C SER A 731 29.32 11.73 -6.82
N SER A 732 28.96 10.75 -7.62
CA SER A 732 28.42 10.97 -8.97
C SER A 732 27.62 9.76 -9.47
N GLU A 733 26.81 9.98 -10.49
CA GLU A 733 26.10 8.92 -11.23
C GLU A 733 27.06 7.91 -11.83
N GLU A 734 28.21 8.36 -12.35
CA GLU A 734 29.25 7.48 -12.91
C GLU A 734 29.84 6.57 -11.82
N GLY A 735 30.09 7.11 -10.62
CA GLY A 735 30.52 6.30 -9.48
C GLY A 735 29.51 5.21 -9.13
N TYR A 736 28.21 5.53 -9.17
CA TYR A 736 27.17 4.53 -8.98
C TYR A 736 27.13 3.49 -10.10
N ARG A 737 27.32 3.87 -11.37
CA ARG A 737 27.39 2.93 -12.51
C ARG A 737 28.48 1.89 -12.34
N LEU A 738 29.68 2.32 -11.91
CA LEU A 738 30.78 1.41 -11.62
C LEU A 738 30.45 0.42 -10.50
N LEU A 739 29.76 0.87 -9.46
CA LEU A 739 29.26 0.00 -8.40
C LEU A 739 28.20 -0.96 -8.93
N ALA A 740 27.28 -0.46 -9.76
CA ALA A 740 26.22 -1.26 -10.36
C ALA A 740 26.77 -2.34 -11.32
N ASP A 741 27.80 -2.04 -12.10
CA ASP A 741 28.49 -3.02 -12.97
C ASP A 741 28.99 -4.24 -12.19
N ARG A 742 29.37 -4.04 -10.94
CA ARG A 742 29.91 -5.09 -10.10
C ARG A 742 28.86 -5.90 -9.36
N TYR A 743 27.78 -5.27 -8.89
CA TYR A 743 26.87 -5.89 -7.93
C TYR A 743 25.43 -6.01 -8.40
N VAL A 744 24.97 -5.18 -9.37
CA VAL A 744 23.54 -5.12 -9.73
C VAL A 744 23.19 -6.18 -10.77
N VAL A 745 22.13 -6.91 -10.51
CA VAL A 745 21.45 -7.70 -11.55
C VAL A 745 20.53 -6.74 -12.32
N ARG A 746 21.06 -6.17 -13.42
CA ARG A 746 20.34 -5.20 -14.23
C ARG A 746 19.16 -5.80 -14.98
N ARG A 747 18.21 -4.96 -15.38
CA ARG A 747 17.06 -5.32 -16.23
C ARG A 747 17.43 -6.06 -17.51
N SER A 748 18.55 -5.67 -18.13
CA SER A 748 19.07 -6.25 -19.38
C SER A 748 19.85 -7.56 -19.18
N ASN A 749 20.12 -7.96 -17.94
CA ASN A 749 20.89 -9.17 -17.66
C ASN A 749 20.14 -10.42 -18.14
N PRO A 750 20.73 -11.29 -18.96
CA PRO A 750 20.08 -12.53 -19.40
C PRO A 750 19.64 -13.46 -18.26
N GLY A 751 20.33 -13.43 -17.12
CA GLY A 751 19.98 -14.18 -15.91
C GLY A 751 19.00 -13.46 -14.97
N PHE A 752 18.37 -12.36 -15.40
CA PHE A 752 17.46 -11.57 -14.56
C PHE A 752 16.35 -12.43 -13.97
N TRP A 753 15.66 -13.23 -14.78
CA TRP A 753 14.54 -14.06 -14.30
C TRP A 753 14.97 -15.11 -13.29
N GLN A 754 16.15 -15.70 -13.45
CA GLN A 754 16.70 -16.64 -12.47
C GLN A 754 16.96 -15.93 -11.11
N ALA A 755 17.50 -14.73 -11.14
CA ALA A 755 17.71 -13.95 -9.92
C ALA A 755 16.38 -13.51 -9.29
N SER A 756 15.42 -13.10 -10.11
CA SER A 756 14.06 -12.74 -9.70
C SER A 756 13.35 -13.91 -9.01
N ASP A 757 13.33 -15.09 -9.65
CA ASP A 757 12.67 -16.28 -9.10
C ASP A 757 13.25 -16.66 -7.73
N ALA A 758 14.60 -16.68 -7.63
CA ALA A 758 15.26 -16.97 -6.36
C ALA A 758 14.95 -15.93 -5.27
N LEU A 759 14.79 -14.65 -5.65
CA LEU A 759 14.42 -13.57 -4.74
C LEU A 759 12.97 -13.73 -4.26
N GLN A 760 12.04 -13.97 -5.18
CA GLN A 760 10.62 -14.18 -4.88
C GLN A 760 10.42 -15.39 -3.94
N ASP A 761 11.06 -16.52 -4.26
CA ASP A 761 10.97 -17.73 -3.44
C ASP A 761 11.52 -17.48 -2.02
N ALA A 762 12.65 -16.78 -1.90
CA ALA A 762 13.22 -16.43 -0.60
C ALA A 762 12.32 -15.45 0.19
N HIS A 763 11.71 -14.49 -0.48
CA HIS A 763 10.78 -13.54 0.13
C HIS A 763 9.55 -14.26 0.71
N LEU A 764 8.93 -15.13 -0.07
CA LEU A 764 7.78 -15.94 0.37
C LEU A 764 8.14 -16.87 1.52
N GLN A 765 9.34 -17.47 1.49
CA GLN A 765 9.83 -18.32 2.59
C GLN A 765 10.12 -17.53 3.87
N PHE A 766 10.64 -16.31 3.73
CA PHE A 766 10.95 -15.45 4.88
C PHE A 766 9.69 -15.03 5.64
N SER A 767 8.59 -14.78 4.95
CA SER A 767 7.34 -14.30 5.55
C SER A 767 6.10 -14.93 4.90
N PRO A 768 5.84 -16.25 5.10
CA PRO A 768 4.81 -16.97 4.36
C PRO A 768 3.40 -16.38 4.42
N VAL A 769 3.07 -15.70 5.52
CA VAL A 769 1.75 -15.08 5.73
C VAL A 769 1.70 -13.66 5.22
N SER A 770 2.78 -12.88 5.38
CA SER A 770 2.76 -11.44 5.12
C SER A 770 3.45 -11.03 3.82
N ALA A 771 4.16 -11.96 3.16
CA ALA A 771 4.73 -11.71 1.85
C ALA A 771 3.72 -11.99 0.74
N GLY A 772 3.88 -11.25 -0.35
CA GLY A 772 3.26 -11.48 -1.64
C GLY A 772 4.28 -11.30 -2.75
N LEU A 773 3.87 -11.40 -4.00
CA LEU A 773 4.78 -11.14 -5.12
C LEU A 773 5.26 -9.69 -5.11
N LEU A 774 6.55 -9.50 -5.35
CA LEU A 774 7.19 -8.19 -5.47
C LEU A 774 6.77 -7.49 -6.76
N ASP A 775 6.87 -6.17 -6.80
CA ASP A 775 6.57 -5.36 -7.98
C ASP A 775 7.84 -4.70 -8.52
N TYR A 776 8.10 -4.86 -9.83
CA TYR A 776 9.31 -4.39 -10.50
C TYR A 776 9.13 -3.07 -11.25
N ASN A 777 8.00 -2.37 -11.06
CA ASN A 777 7.79 -1.05 -11.69
C ASN A 777 8.76 0.03 -11.18
N ARG A 778 9.53 -0.24 -10.12
CA ARG A 778 10.53 0.69 -9.54
C ARG A 778 11.98 0.26 -9.80
N LEU A 779 12.21 -0.86 -10.48
CA LEU A 779 13.58 -1.25 -10.85
C LEU A 779 14.21 -0.14 -11.69
N GLU A 780 15.39 0.30 -11.28
CA GLU A 780 16.16 1.33 -11.98
C GLU A 780 16.77 0.81 -13.29
N ASN A 781 17.10 1.72 -14.18
CA ASN A 781 17.83 1.46 -15.42
C ASN A 781 19.19 2.19 -15.38
N ARG A 782 20.00 1.87 -14.33
CA ARG A 782 21.31 2.51 -14.10
C ARG A 782 22.44 1.51 -14.04
#